data_bd3648a3c54f71e0683dd27f163cfd64
#
_entry.id   bd3648a3c54f71e0683dd27f163cfd64
#
_cell.length_a   1.000
_cell.length_b   1.000
_cell.length_c   1.000
_cell.angle_alpha   90.00
_cell.angle_beta   90.00
_cell.angle_gamma   90.00
#
_symmetry.space_group_name_H-M   'P 1'
#
loop_
_entity.id
_entity.type
_entity.pdbx_description
1 polymer ?
#
loop_
_entity_poly.entity_id
_entity_poly.type
_entity_poly.pdbx_seq_one_letter_code
_entity_poly.pdbx_strand_id
1 'polypeptide(L)'
;MSSTDWSWGGLFADFDNDGWKDLYITNGIRRDVNNKDFYNENRVFFNKMKNDPNYKNKQEEYKLLSYLEKMPSEKLTNYLFQNQQNQGFENKNIEWGLDEKTFSNGVVYSDLDNDGDLDLVVNNLEDLASIYRNNSVNTNFIGFELEGKNNQTPIGTRVHLKANGQYQMQELNLSRGYLSSVSPRIHFGLGASIQIDEIIVEWSDGTQTKVDNSKVNTYNTIVYNDQSVFLKEPKSKSKLKRFETVAQKEPFTHDENRYNDFNDEVLLPHKNSTLGPALAVGDLNNDKLDDYIAGGAIGQPTSLYIQQKNGIFTKVKVPIFEKNKFYEDLGIQIFDADNDGDQDIYIASGGNEFEEGSEVYEDRFYENKGNLIFERSKTAIPNTPISGLEVSVNDFDKDGDLDLFVGGRLSPKKYPYPASSRILENKSSNGFIKFIDVTDQKLIKLKNIGLVTTSKWVDLDGDTWEDLIVAGEWMSVRFFKNNSGKNFTEVTDQVFKTNYRGWWYDIEKGDFDNDGDVDLILGNLGLNYKYQASKEKPFRVYLNDFDKNSTYDIVLSYKSEDTEYPVRGRQCSSQQMPSIKEKFKNYNSFASASLEEIYSDKILEESLKYEVTSFESIYLENNDGVFSAKKLPYYAQLSNINSIVVRDVDGDGNLDALVGGNLYNSEVETPRNDASYGTWLKGDGKGGFKALLPRESGLVMRGDVRNMKIIKVKEETHLLVAKNNQALQQIKIN
;
A
#
# COMPACT_ATOMS: atom_id res chain seq x y z
N MET A 1 15.47 4.44 -4.11
CA MET A 1 15.37 5.93 -4.15
C MET A 1 14.80 6.55 -2.87
N SER A 2 14.11 5.83 -2.02
CA SER A 2 13.41 6.39 -0.84
C SER A 2 14.32 6.74 0.35
N SER A 3 15.61 6.45 0.29
CA SER A 3 16.55 6.65 1.39
C SER A 3 17.89 7.12 0.82
N THR A 4 18.02 8.42 0.64
CA THR A 4 19.20 9.07 0.10
C THR A 4 19.89 9.99 1.10
N ASP A 5 19.59 9.82 2.40
CA ASP A 5 20.12 10.61 3.50
C ASP A 5 19.67 12.09 3.45
N TRP A 6 20.58 13.06 3.55
CA TRP A 6 20.24 14.49 3.61
C TRP A 6 20.29 15.12 2.22
N SER A 7 19.20 14.94 1.48
CA SER A 7 19.10 15.39 0.09
C SER A 7 18.62 16.85 -0.04
N TRP A 8 19.19 17.59 -1.00
CA TRP A 8 18.88 19.00 -1.25
C TRP A 8 18.23 19.25 -2.61
N GLY A 9 18.89 18.86 -3.66
CA GLY A 9 18.48 19.07 -5.04
C GLY A 9 18.18 17.78 -5.77
N GLY A 10 16.99 17.66 -6.36
CA GLY A 10 16.65 16.60 -7.30
C GLY A 10 16.51 17.18 -8.72
N LEU A 11 17.21 16.63 -9.70
CA LEU A 11 17.13 17.01 -11.11
C LEU A 11 16.73 15.83 -11.97
N PHE A 12 15.65 15.99 -12.73
CA PHE A 12 15.28 15.08 -13.80
C PHE A 12 15.83 15.59 -15.13
N ALA A 13 16.75 14.84 -15.73
CA ALA A 13 17.29 15.08 -17.06
C ALA A 13 17.63 13.76 -17.74
N ASP A 14 17.70 13.74 -19.04
CA ASP A 14 18.06 12.58 -19.85
C ASP A 14 19.57 12.63 -20.10
N PHE A 15 20.34 11.95 -19.23
CA PHE A 15 21.79 12.03 -19.26
C PHE A 15 22.43 11.06 -20.27
N ASP A 16 21.75 9.98 -20.64
CA ASP A 16 22.23 9.02 -21.63
C ASP A 16 21.54 9.15 -22.99
N ASN A 17 20.72 10.19 -23.15
CA ASN A 17 19.99 10.52 -24.38
C ASN A 17 19.08 9.38 -24.89
N ASP A 18 18.56 8.51 -24.02
CA ASP A 18 17.68 7.40 -24.41
C ASP A 18 16.21 7.79 -24.58
N GLY A 19 15.83 9.01 -24.23
CA GLY A 19 14.46 9.55 -24.28
C GLY A 19 13.71 9.45 -22.95
N TRP A 20 14.30 8.87 -21.92
CA TRP A 20 13.75 8.75 -20.58
C TRP A 20 14.57 9.58 -19.59
N LYS A 21 13.89 10.32 -18.71
CA LYS A 21 14.59 11.18 -17.75
C LYS A 21 15.12 10.38 -16.57
N ASP A 22 16.42 10.50 -16.34
CA ASP A 22 17.12 10.04 -15.16
C ASP A 22 16.93 11.00 -13.98
N LEU A 23 17.35 10.58 -12.80
CA LEU A 23 17.25 11.38 -11.59
C LEU A 23 18.62 11.52 -10.92
N TYR A 24 19.13 12.74 -10.83
CA TYR A 24 20.30 13.07 -10.02
C TYR A 24 19.88 13.75 -8.70
N ILE A 25 20.46 13.32 -7.58
CA ILE A 25 20.14 13.84 -6.24
C ILE A 25 21.45 14.25 -5.55
N THR A 26 21.51 15.54 -5.14
CA THR A 26 22.61 16.03 -4.30
C THR A 26 22.37 15.69 -2.84
N ASN A 27 23.46 15.37 -2.13
CA ASN A 27 23.40 14.87 -0.78
C ASN A 27 24.48 15.48 0.12
N GLY A 28 24.20 15.55 1.43
CA GLY A 28 25.14 15.93 2.44
C GLY A 28 24.72 17.11 3.32
N ILE A 29 25.20 17.10 4.55
CA ILE A 29 25.05 18.19 5.50
C ILE A 29 26.37 18.42 6.22
N ARG A 30 26.82 19.66 6.21
CA ARG A 30 28.13 20.03 6.80
C ARG A 30 28.20 19.77 8.31
N ARG A 31 27.06 19.81 9.01
CA ARG A 31 26.92 19.53 10.43
C ARG A 31 25.70 18.68 10.68
N ASP A 32 25.85 17.56 11.33
CA ASP A 32 24.74 16.68 11.70
C ASP A 32 23.94 17.31 12.85
N VAL A 33 23.03 18.21 12.48
CA VAL A 33 22.14 18.91 13.42
C VAL A 33 21.13 18.00 14.10
N ASN A 34 20.98 16.77 13.67
CA ASN A 34 20.10 15.77 14.28
C ASN A 34 20.85 14.81 15.21
N ASN A 35 22.16 14.98 15.40
CA ASN A 35 22.99 14.08 16.19
C ASN A 35 22.63 14.13 17.68
N LYS A 36 21.88 13.15 18.12
CA LYS A 36 21.40 13.05 19.51
C LYS A 36 22.55 12.83 20.51
N ASP A 37 23.62 12.16 20.11
CA ASP A 37 24.78 11.93 20.97
C ASP A 37 25.48 13.25 21.26
N PHE A 38 25.69 14.08 20.25
CA PHE A 38 26.25 15.42 20.44
C PHE A 38 25.42 16.26 21.41
N TYR A 39 24.10 16.27 21.28
CA TYR A 39 23.22 17.01 22.16
C TYR A 39 23.21 16.43 23.59
N ASN A 40 23.28 15.13 23.75
CA ASN A 40 23.33 14.49 25.07
C ASN A 40 24.63 14.78 25.80
N GLU A 41 25.76 14.68 25.11
CA GLU A 41 27.09 15.01 25.65
C GLU A 41 27.19 16.48 26.08
N ASN A 42 26.57 17.36 25.30
CA ASN A 42 26.59 18.80 25.53
C ASN A 42 25.33 19.34 26.25
N ARG A 43 24.51 18.46 26.81
CA ARG A 43 23.21 18.83 27.44
C ARG A 43 23.30 19.90 28.48
N VAL A 44 24.32 19.88 29.33
CA VAL A 44 24.53 20.89 30.40
C VAL A 44 24.74 22.27 29.78
N PHE A 45 25.55 22.36 28.74
CA PHE A 45 25.79 23.61 28.02
C PHE A 45 24.50 24.13 27.36
N PHE A 46 23.77 23.32 26.62
CA PHE A 46 22.54 23.75 25.97
C PHE A 46 21.42 24.13 26.96
N ASN A 47 21.31 23.43 28.08
CA ASN A 47 20.36 23.78 29.12
C ASN A 47 20.69 25.13 29.78
N LYS A 48 21.98 25.39 30.06
CA LYS A 48 22.44 26.69 30.60
C LYS A 48 22.10 27.80 29.59
N MET A 49 22.40 27.63 28.35
CA MET A 49 22.11 28.60 27.28
C MET A 49 20.59 28.85 27.13
N LYS A 50 19.76 27.79 27.11
CA LYS A 50 18.30 27.89 26.98
C LYS A 50 17.65 28.64 28.14
N ASN A 51 18.20 28.51 29.35
CA ASN A 51 17.64 29.08 30.56
C ASN A 51 18.22 30.48 30.91
N ASP A 52 19.14 31.02 30.09
CA ASP A 52 19.67 32.39 30.28
C ASP A 52 18.77 33.40 29.54
N PRO A 53 18.04 34.29 30.25
CA PRO A 53 17.18 35.30 29.62
C PRO A 53 17.94 36.26 28.69
N ASN A 54 19.25 36.41 28.88
CA ASN A 54 20.10 37.32 28.13
C ASN A 54 20.97 36.61 27.09
N TYR A 55 20.68 35.35 26.79
CA TYR A 55 21.49 34.52 25.90
C TYR A 55 21.79 35.20 24.54
N LYS A 56 20.81 35.93 23.96
CA LYS A 56 21.00 36.65 22.70
C LYS A 56 22.11 37.70 22.73
N ASN A 57 22.31 38.30 23.89
CA ASN A 57 23.33 39.34 24.11
C ASN A 57 24.68 38.75 24.56
N LYS A 58 24.74 37.47 24.86
CA LYS A 58 25.90 36.74 25.34
C LYS A 58 26.41 35.66 24.40
N GLN A 59 26.15 35.79 23.11
CA GLN A 59 26.53 34.76 22.12
C GLN A 59 28.03 34.51 22.09
N GLU A 60 28.85 35.55 22.23
CA GLU A 60 30.32 35.42 22.31
C GLU A 60 30.77 34.74 23.60
N GLU A 61 30.11 35.03 24.74
CA GLU A 61 30.39 34.37 26.03
C GLU A 61 30.10 32.86 25.95
N TYR A 62 29.01 32.46 25.28
CA TYR A 62 28.66 31.06 25.10
C TYR A 62 29.50 30.35 24.02
N LYS A 63 30.28 31.10 23.21
CA LYS A 63 31.11 30.51 22.13
C LYS A 63 30.33 29.48 21.27
N LEU A 64 29.09 29.82 20.94
CA LEU A 64 28.17 28.87 20.24
C LEU A 64 28.80 28.29 18.97
N LEU A 65 29.46 29.11 18.17
CA LEU A 65 30.13 28.65 16.96
C LEU A 65 31.16 27.55 17.24
N SER A 66 31.96 27.67 18.32
CA SER A 66 32.94 26.64 18.69
C SER A 66 32.33 25.33 19.12
N TYR A 67 31.08 25.35 19.62
CA TYR A 67 30.31 24.12 19.88
C TYR A 67 29.72 23.54 18.61
N LEU A 68 29.19 24.38 17.72
CA LEU A 68 28.67 23.92 16.42
C LEU A 68 29.77 23.28 15.56
N GLU A 69 30.99 23.80 15.63
CA GLU A 69 32.15 23.22 14.95
C GLU A 69 32.51 21.80 15.41
N LYS A 70 32.11 21.41 16.62
CA LYS A 70 32.32 20.07 17.18
C LYS A 70 31.24 19.07 16.75
N MET A 71 30.16 19.54 16.11
CA MET A 71 29.14 18.61 15.59
C MET A 71 29.76 17.65 14.58
N PRO A 72 29.38 16.38 14.59
CA PRO A 72 29.78 15.42 13.59
C PRO A 72 29.52 15.93 12.17
N SER A 73 30.38 15.56 11.28
CA SER A 73 30.40 16.00 9.89
C SER A 73 30.85 14.82 9.01
N GLU A 74 30.02 14.41 8.08
CA GLU A 74 30.30 13.28 7.20
C GLU A 74 29.97 13.64 5.76
N LYS A 75 30.93 13.47 4.86
CA LYS A 75 30.72 13.62 3.43
C LYS A 75 29.97 12.40 2.89
N LEU A 76 28.95 12.65 2.11
CA LEU A 76 28.09 11.62 1.53
C LEU A 76 28.16 11.62 0.01
N THR A 77 27.88 10.48 -0.59
CA THR A 77 27.79 10.32 -2.05
C THR A 77 26.49 10.93 -2.55
N ASN A 78 26.53 11.64 -3.66
CA ASN A 78 25.35 12.00 -4.44
C ASN A 78 24.79 10.75 -5.12
N TYR A 79 23.57 10.79 -5.62
CA TYR A 79 22.96 9.66 -6.31
C TYR A 79 22.55 10.02 -7.72
N LEU A 80 22.89 9.15 -8.67
CA LEU A 80 22.34 9.15 -10.02
C LEU A 80 21.60 7.84 -10.25
N PHE A 81 20.33 7.95 -10.61
CA PHE A 81 19.45 6.85 -10.91
C PHE A 81 19.02 6.89 -12.37
N GLN A 82 19.50 5.93 -13.15
CA GLN A 82 19.08 5.73 -14.53
C GLN A 82 17.65 5.19 -14.58
N ASN A 83 16.82 5.76 -15.45
CA ASN A 83 15.45 5.32 -15.69
C ASN A 83 15.45 4.08 -16.59
N GLN A 84 14.87 2.98 -16.13
CA GLN A 84 14.72 1.73 -16.87
C GLN A 84 13.39 1.70 -17.66
N GLN A 85 13.14 2.72 -18.46
CA GLN A 85 11.95 2.81 -19.35
C GLN A 85 10.62 2.53 -18.64
N ASN A 86 10.38 3.19 -17.49
CA ASN A 86 9.24 3.01 -16.60
C ASN A 86 9.18 1.66 -15.82
N GLN A 87 10.22 0.84 -15.91
CA GLN A 87 10.30 -0.38 -15.09
C GLN A 87 10.97 -0.13 -13.72
N GLY A 88 11.37 1.11 -13.47
CA GLY A 88 12.03 1.52 -12.23
C GLY A 88 13.28 2.36 -12.52
N PHE A 89 14.11 2.50 -11.48
CA PHE A 89 15.36 3.25 -11.55
C PHE A 89 16.51 2.41 -11.00
N GLU A 90 17.64 2.44 -11.66
CA GLU A 90 18.87 1.76 -11.26
C GLU A 90 19.93 2.76 -10.82
N ASN A 91 20.64 2.50 -9.72
CA ASN A 91 21.74 3.36 -9.27
C ASN A 91 22.99 3.12 -10.12
N LYS A 92 23.45 4.16 -10.81
CA LYS A 92 24.60 4.13 -11.72
C LYS A 92 25.80 4.94 -11.23
N ASN A 93 25.83 5.36 -9.97
CA ASN A 93 26.91 6.23 -9.45
C ASN A 93 28.31 5.74 -9.77
N ILE A 94 28.61 4.47 -9.46
CA ILE A 94 29.94 3.89 -9.65
C ILE A 94 30.24 3.72 -11.15
N GLU A 95 29.27 3.19 -11.90
CA GLU A 95 29.43 2.91 -13.32
C GLU A 95 29.66 4.19 -14.13
N TRP A 96 29.02 5.30 -13.74
CA TRP A 96 29.13 6.60 -14.42
C TRP A 96 30.13 7.55 -13.74
N GLY A 97 30.91 7.09 -12.75
CA GLY A 97 31.99 7.85 -12.15
C GLY A 97 31.58 9.00 -11.25
N LEU A 98 30.41 8.86 -10.55
CA LEU A 98 29.79 9.88 -9.70
C LEU A 98 29.81 9.50 -8.21
N ASP A 99 30.76 8.70 -7.76
CA ASP A 99 30.82 8.13 -6.41
C ASP A 99 31.62 8.98 -5.41
N GLU A 100 32.05 10.20 -5.79
CA GLU A 100 32.74 11.14 -4.90
C GLU A 100 31.87 11.53 -3.70
N LYS A 101 32.46 11.51 -2.50
CA LYS A 101 31.82 11.95 -1.26
C LYS A 101 32.02 13.43 -1.01
N THR A 102 30.94 14.20 -0.92
CA THR A 102 30.95 15.66 -0.80
C THR A 102 29.86 16.16 0.15
N PHE A 103 29.80 17.47 0.38
CA PHE A 103 28.64 18.16 0.96
C PHE A 103 27.95 18.95 -0.15
N SER A 104 27.18 18.26 -0.98
CA SER A 104 26.59 18.86 -2.17
C SER A 104 25.20 19.45 -1.88
N ASN A 105 24.95 20.65 -2.43
CA ASN A 105 23.69 21.35 -2.29
C ASN A 105 23.02 21.60 -3.64
N GLY A 106 23.42 22.74 -4.29
CA GLY A 106 22.91 23.11 -5.60
C GLY A 106 23.53 22.27 -6.70
N VAL A 107 22.76 22.01 -7.75
CA VAL A 107 23.23 21.30 -8.94
C VAL A 107 22.50 21.80 -10.17
N VAL A 108 23.21 21.87 -11.29
CA VAL A 108 22.65 22.21 -12.60
C VAL A 108 23.17 21.25 -13.66
N TYR A 109 22.40 21.12 -14.72
CA TYR A 109 22.83 20.45 -15.94
C TYR A 109 22.84 21.43 -17.11
N SER A 110 23.79 21.23 -18.01
CA SER A 110 23.87 21.94 -19.30
C SER A 110 24.80 21.16 -20.21
N ASP A 111 24.55 21.22 -21.49
CA ASP A 111 25.54 20.83 -22.49
C ASP A 111 26.60 21.97 -22.59
N LEU A 112 27.74 21.80 -21.92
CA LEU A 112 28.74 22.84 -21.71
C LEU A 112 29.74 22.96 -22.87
N ASP A 113 30.04 21.86 -23.55
CA ASP A 113 30.98 21.82 -24.67
C ASP A 113 30.26 21.67 -26.02
N ASN A 114 28.94 21.66 -26.04
CA ASN A 114 28.05 21.59 -27.21
C ASN A 114 28.26 20.29 -28.02
N ASP A 115 28.54 19.20 -27.35
CA ASP A 115 28.68 17.89 -28.00
C ASP A 115 27.35 17.10 -28.00
N GLY A 116 26.32 17.58 -27.29
CA GLY A 116 24.95 17.09 -27.33
C GLY A 116 24.59 16.13 -26.22
N ASP A 117 25.43 16.00 -25.22
CA ASP A 117 25.04 15.37 -23.97
C ASP A 117 25.04 16.37 -22.81
N LEU A 118 24.35 16.02 -21.71
CA LEU A 118 24.14 16.94 -20.59
C LEU A 118 25.19 16.72 -19.51
N ASP A 119 26.04 17.73 -19.28
CA ASP A 119 27.03 17.78 -18.22
C ASP A 119 26.39 18.19 -16.88
N LEU A 120 27.08 17.88 -15.77
CA LEU A 120 26.65 18.28 -14.42
C LEU A 120 27.67 19.25 -13.78
N VAL A 121 27.12 20.29 -13.16
CA VAL A 121 27.89 21.17 -12.26
C VAL A 121 27.28 21.12 -10.88
N VAL A 122 28.06 20.68 -9.89
CA VAL A 122 27.61 20.46 -8.52
C VAL A 122 28.30 21.44 -7.58
N ASN A 123 27.53 22.20 -6.81
CA ASN A 123 28.07 23.09 -5.79
C ASN A 123 28.30 22.32 -4.49
N ASN A 124 29.55 22.30 -4.03
CA ASN A 124 29.96 21.66 -2.80
C ASN A 124 30.24 22.69 -1.72
N LEU A 125 29.72 22.46 -0.51
CA LEU A 125 29.94 23.33 0.63
C LEU A 125 31.36 23.11 1.20
N GLU A 126 32.16 24.18 1.33
CA GLU A 126 33.54 24.14 1.81
C GLU A 126 34.50 23.28 0.93
N ASP A 127 34.13 22.99 -0.31
CA ASP A 127 34.91 22.28 -1.29
C ASP A 127 34.79 22.98 -2.66
N LEU A 128 35.66 22.60 -3.61
CA LEU A 128 35.54 23.06 -4.99
C LEU A 128 34.28 22.50 -5.62
N ALA A 129 33.66 23.27 -6.51
CA ALA A 129 32.55 22.76 -7.31
C ALA A 129 33.04 21.60 -8.20
N SER A 130 32.25 20.52 -8.25
CA SER A 130 32.53 19.41 -9.15
C SER A 130 31.90 19.69 -10.51
N ILE A 131 32.65 19.48 -11.58
CA ILE A 131 32.17 19.56 -12.95
C ILE A 131 32.39 18.18 -13.57
N TYR A 132 31.28 17.53 -13.89
CA TYR A 132 31.29 16.22 -14.52
C TYR A 132 30.93 16.38 -15.98
N ARG A 133 31.89 16.07 -16.84
CA ARG A 133 31.68 15.99 -18.28
C ARG A 133 31.00 14.66 -18.58
N ASN A 134 29.90 14.71 -19.29
CA ASN A 134 29.26 13.55 -19.86
C ASN A 134 30.05 13.09 -21.10
N ASN A 135 30.11 11.81 -21.36
CA ASN A 135 30.76 11.24 -22.53
C ASN A 135 29.86 10.16 -23.15
N SER A 136 28.55 10.41 -23.20
CA SER A 136 27.62 9.51 -23.86
C SER A 136 27.94 9.36 -25.35
N VAL A 137 27.86 8.13 -25.83
CA VAL A 137 28.23 7.82 -27.21
C VAL A 137 27.12 7.05 -27.91
N ASN A 138 27.04 7.20 -29.25
CA ASN A 138 26.09 6.46 -30.09
C ASN A 138 24.60 6.75 -29.82
N THR A 139 24.29 7.90 -29.24
CA THR A 139 22.92 8.38 -29.02
C THR A 139 22.67 9.70 -29.75
N ASN A 140 21.44 9.97 -30.10
CA ASN A 140 21.03 11.19 -30.78
C ASN A 140 20.22 12.07 -29.85
N PHE A 141 20.24 13.36 -30.13
CA PHE A 141 19.43 14.36 -29.41
C PHE A 141 18.78 15.36 -30.38
N ILE A 142 17.84 16.13 -29.86
CA ILE A 142 17.39 17.36 -30.49
C ILE A 142 17.21 18.44 -29.43
N GLY A 143 17.80 19.59 -29.67
CA GLY A 143 17.70 20.73 -28.77
C GLY A 143 16.95 21.91 -29.36
N PHE A 144 16.43 22.79 -28.47
CA PHE A 144 15.72 24.00 -28.85
C PHE A 144 16.18 25.19 -28.01
N GLU A 145 16.44 26.30 -28.71
CA GLU A 145 16.58 27.65 -28.17
C GLU A 145 15.35 28.44 -28.59
N LEU A 146 14.58 28.91 -27.60
CA LEU A 146 13.30 29.57 -27.86
C LEU A 146 13.43 31.09 -27.70
N GLU A 147 13.01 31.84 -28.73
CA GLU A 147 12.95 33.27 -28.70
C GLU A 147 11.49 33.75 -28.72
N GLY A 148 11.06 34.38 -27.63
CA GLY A 148 9.71 34.93 -27.49
C GLY A 148 9.56 36.30 -28.15
N LYS A 149 8.40 36.94 -27.94
CA LYS A 149 8.16 38.31 -28.41
C LYS A 149 9.23 39.26 -27.88
N ASN A 150 9.74 40.15 -28.74
CA ASN A 150 10.75 41.15 -28.41
C ASN A 150 12.08 40.55 -27.85
N ASN A 151 12.49 39.40 -28.36
CA ASN A 151 13.71 38.68 -27.94
C ASN A 151 13.75 38.36 -26.45
N GLN A 152 12.59 38.15 -25.82
CA GLN A 152 12.51 37.68 -24.42
C GLN A 152 12.61 36.17 -24.34
N THR A 153 13.24 35.64 -23.28
CA THR A 153 13.17 34.20 -22.96
C THR A 153 11.74 33.83 -22.59
N PRO A 154 11.07 32.97 -23.37
CA PRO A 154 9.65 32.69 -23.17
C PRO A 154 9.43 31.62 -22.13
N ILE A 155 9.70 31.94 -20.86
CA ILE A 155 9.51 31.02 -19.71
C ILE A 155 8.04 30.56 -19.68
N GLY A 156 7.83 29.25 -19.42
CA GLY A 156 6.52 28.61 -19.41
C GLY A 156 6.10 28.06 -20.78
N THR A 157 6.88 28.29 -21.83
CA THR A 157 6.68 27.65 -23.13
C THR A 157 6.97 26.16 -23.04
N ARG A 158 6.13 25.33 -23.68
CA ARG A 158 6.29 23.89 -23.75
C ARG A 158 6.65 23.43 -25.14
N VAL A 159 7.57 22.51 -25.23
CA VAL A 159 7.88 21.81 -26.47
C VAL A 159 7.40 20.37 -26.37
N HIS A 160 6.56 19.98 -27.30
CA HIS A 160 6.00 18.64 -27.46
C HIS A 160 6.70 17.96 -28.62
N LEU A 161 7.30 16.82 -28.36
CA LEU A 161 8.02 16.02 -29.34
C LEU A 161 7.39 14.63 -29.46
N LYS A 162 7.11 14.21 -30.67
CA LYS A 162 6.85 12.81 -31.00
C LYS A 162 7.98 12.31 -31.88
N ALA A 163 8.63 11.29 -31.43
CA ALA A 163 9.75 10.67 -32.14
C ALA A 163 9.72 9.15 -31.87
N ASN A 164 9.90 8.36 -32.90
CA ASN A 164 9.96 6.89 -32.82
C ASN A 164 8.82 6.26 -32.00
N GLY A 165 7.59 6.78 -32.15
CA GLY A 165 6.40 6.32 -31.41
C GLY A 165 6.33 6.77 -29.94
N GLN A 166 7.34 7.46 -29.43
CA GLN A 166 7.34 8.03 -28.08
C GLN A 166 6.89 9.48 -28.09
N TYR A 167 6.25 9.88 -26.99
CA TYR A 167 5.87 11.26 -26.75
C TYR A 167 6.66 11.81 -25.57
N GLN A 168 7.37 12.92 -25.79
CA GLN A 168 8.07 13.66 -24.77
C GLN A 168 7.55 15.11 -24.69
N MET A 169 7.58 15.72 -23.52
CA MET A 169 7.25 17.13 -23.31
C MET A 169 8.22 17.75 -22.31
N GLN A 170 8.69 18.96 -22.63
CA GLN A 170 9.46 19.78 -21.67
C GLN A 170 8.95 21.22 -21.67
N GLU A 171 8.88 21.78 -20.45
CA GLU A 171 8.56 23.18 -20.24
C GLU A 171 9.84 23.97 -19.98
N LEU A 172 9.99 25.10 -20.64
CA LEU A 172 11.09 26.02 -20.40
C LEU A 172 10.91 26.68 -19.03
N ASN A 173 11.64 26.17 -18.06
CA ASN A 173 11.68 26.67 -16.70
C ASN A 173 13.13 26.67 -16.23
N LEU A 174 13.63 27.84 -15.85
CA LEU A 174 15.04 28.01 -15.45
C LEU A 174 15.29 27.58 -14.00
N SER A 175 14.32 27.77 -13.10
CA SER A 175 14.46 27.38 -11.69
C SER A 175 14.31 25.88 -11.53
N ARG A 176 15.40 25.19 -11.21
CA ARG A 176 15.42 23.75 -11.01
C ARG A 176 16.39 23.39 -9.88
N GLY A 177 15.98 22.38 -9.07
CA GLY A 177 16.78 21.95 -7.95
C GLY A 177 16.83 22.96 -6.79
N TYR A 178 17.82 22.82 -5.92
CA TYR A 178 18.00 23.65 -4.73
C TYR A 178 18.81 24.90 -5.06
N LEU A 179 18.20 26.10 -4.94
CA LEU A 179 18.84 27.41 -5.17
C LEU A 179 19.64 27.47 -6.49
N SER A 180 19.13 26.84 -7.55
CA SER A 180 19.86 26.64 -8.80
C SER A 180 19.04 27.03 -10.02
N SER A 181 19.72 27.37 -11.12
CA SER A 181 19.15 27.67 -12.41
C SER A 181 19.87 26.92 -13.52
N VAL A 182 19.11 26.30 -14.43
CA VAL A 182 19.63 25.58 -15.59
C VAL A 182 19.70 26.45 -16.83
N SER A 183 20.39 25.98 -17.87
CA SER A 183 20.43 26.62 -19.19
C SER A 183 19.01 26.84 -19.77
N PRO A 184 18.75 27.94 -20.52
CA PRO A 184 17.48 28.17 -21.20
C PRO A 184 17.27 27.27 -22.43
N ARG A 185 18.08 26.27 -22.62
CA ARG A 185 17.95 25.27 -23.68
C ARG A 185 17.00 24.15 -23.28
N ILE A 186 16.17 23.73 -24.20
CA ILE A 186 15.36 22.50 -24.07
C ILE A 186 16.08 21.39 -24.80
N HIS A 187 16.22 20.24 -24.17
CA HIS A 187 16.98 19.12 -24.66
C HIS A 187 16.18 17.82 -24.58
N PHE A 188 16.12 17.05 -25.67
CA PHE A 188 15.46 15.76 -25.75
C PHE A 188 16.43 14.71 -26.29
N GLY A 189 16.61 13.61 -25.58
CA GLY A 189 17.27 12.43 -26.11
C GLY A 189 16.35 11.66 -27.08
N LEU A 190 16.97 11.05 -28.08
CA LEU A 190 16.30 10.29 -29.14
C LEU A 190 16.78 8.83 -29.22
N GLY A 191 17.74 8.43 -28.38
CA GLY A 191 18.40 7.13 -28.45
C GLY A 191 19.11 6.92 -29.80
N ALA A 192 18.92 5.74 -30.37
CA ALA A 192 19.49 5.41 -31.67
C ALA A 192 18.70 5.99 -32.87
N SER A 193 17.53 6.59 -32.62
CA SER A 193 16.64 7.08 -33.69
C SER A 193 17.00 8.48 -34.12
N ILE A 194 16.83 8.76 -35.41
CA ILE A 194 16.89 10.11 -35.98
C ILE A 194 15.52 10.54 -36.55
N GLN A 195 14.50 9.69 -36.40
CA GLN A 195 13.16 9.96 -36.93
C GLN A 195 12.36 10.83 -35.96
N ILE A 196 11.87 11.96 -36.47
CA ILE A 196 10.96 12.85 -35.78
C ILE A 196 9.63 12.84 -36.49
N ASP A 197 8.58 12.55 -35.74
CA ASP A 197 7.22 12.48 -36.29
C ASP A 197 6.50 13.83 -36.22
N GLU A 198 6.65 14.56 -35.10
CA GLU A 198 6.01 15.86 -34.89
C GLU A 198 6.71 16.68 -33.80
N ILE A 199 6.80 18.00 -34.03
CA ILE A 199 7.22 18.96 -32.99
C ILE A 199 6.20 20.08 -32.94
N ILE A 200 5.70 20.39 -31.74
CA ILE A 200 4.80 21.51 -31.46
C ILE A 200 5.38 22.35 -30.33
N VAL A 201 5.55 23.64 -30.55
CA VAL A 201 5.89 24.62 -29.52
C VAL A 201 4.60 25.31 -29.07
N GLU A 202 4.21 25.06 -27.81
CA GLU A 202 3.11 25.75 -27.14
C GLU A 202 3.69 26.92 -26.34
N TRP A 203 3.48 28.12 -26.84
CA TRP A 203 3.99 29.35 -26.23
C TRP A 203 3.28 29.68 -24.92
N SER A 204 3.90 30.47 -24.08
CA SER A 204 3.36 30.85 -22.77
C SER A 204 2.04 31.60 -22.82
N ASP A 205 1.66 32.17 -23.98
CA ASP A 205 0.36 32.78 -24.21
C ASP A 205 -0.73 31.79 -24.70
N GLY A 206 -0.39 30.50 -24.83
CA GLY A 206 -1.27 29.41 -25.26
C GLY A 206 -1.36 29.25 -26.78
N THR A 207 -0.65 30.07 -27.56
CA THR A 207 -0.56 29.88 -29.02
C THR A 207 0.41 28.75 -29.34
N GLN A 208 0.26 28.09 -30.47
CA GLN A 208 1.09 26.96 -30.88
C GLN A 208 1.74 27.20 -32.24
N THR A 209 2.97 26.76 -32.38
CA THR A 209 3.73 26.72 -33.62
C THR A 209 4.10 25.30 -33.93
N LYS A 210 3.70 24.79 -35.10
CA LYS A 210 4.24 23.53 -35.62
C LYS A 210 5.62 23.77 -36.22
N VAL A 211 6.60 23.00 -35.84
CA VAL A 211 7.97 23.12 -36.32
C VAL A 211 8.22 22.08 -37.41
N ASP A 212 8.45 22.59 -38.61
CA ASP A 212 8.89 21.80 -39.76
C ASP A 212 10.41 22.03 -39.98
N ASN A 213 11.12 21.05 -40.50
CA ASN A 213 12.56 21.15 -40.87
C ASN A 213 13.54 21.35 -39.70
N SER A 214 13.31 20.76 -38.53
CA SER A 214 14.28 20.69 -37.45
C SER A 214 15.41 19.70 -37.75
N LYS A 215 16.60 19.99 -37.23
CA LYS A 215 17.82 19.16 -37.40
C LYS A 215 18.06 18.37 -36.10
N VAL A 216 18.31 17.08 -36.24
CA VAL A 216 18.80 16.21 -35.16
C VAL A 216 20.27 16.52 -34.87
N ASN A 217 20.71 16.24 -33.65
CA ASN A 217 22.07 16.52 -33.16
C ASN A 217 22.44 18.00 -33.24
N THR A 218 21.50 18.87 -32.97
CA THR A 218 21.68 20.33 -33.05
C THR A 218 20.65 21.04 -32.15
N TYR A 219 21.03 22.22 -31.64
CA TYR A 219 20.12 23.17 -31.03
C TYR A 219 19.46 24.02 -32.13
N ASN A 220 18.14 23.87 -32.30
CA ASN A 220 17.35 24.57 -33.29
C ASN A 220 16.74 25.84 -32.68
N THR A 221 16.98 26.99 -33.26
CA THR A 221 16.37 28.26 -32.81
C THR A 221 14.93 28.37 -33.34
N ILE A 222 13.96 28.52 -32.45
CA ILE A 222 12.56 28.70 -32.79
C ILE A 222 12.11 30.06 -32.29
N VAL A 223 11.74 30.93 -33.24
CA VAL A 223 11.33 32.29 -32.96
C VAL A 223 9.79 32.37 -32.93
N TYR A 224 9.23 33.02 -31.91
CA TYR A 224 7.82 33.35 -31.88
C TYR A 224 7.41 34.18 -33.11
N ASN A 225 6.34 33.79 -33.78
CA ASN A 225 5.80 34.57 -34.89
C ASN A 225 4.28 34.78 -34.72
N ASP A 226 3.77 35.83 -35.30
CA ASP A 226 2.36 36.22 -35.21
C ASP A 226 1.41 35.29 -36.02
N GLN A 227 1.96 34.27 -36.73
CA GLN A 227 1.17 33.23 -37.41
C GLN A 227 0.89 32.03 -36.48
N SER A 228 1.41 32.04 -35.25
CA SER A 228 1.08 31.03 -34.21
C SER A 228 -0.44 31.07 -33.95
N VAL A 229 -1.08 29.91 -33.97
CA VAL A 229 -2.52 29.77 -33.84
C VAL A 229 -2.90 29.13 -32.51
N PHE A 230 -4.06 29.53 -31.96
CA PHE A 230 -4.67 28.73 -30.90
C PHE A 230 -5.23 27.46 -31.54
N LEU A 231 -4.55 26.33 -31.38
CA LEU A 231 -5.19 25.06 -31.66
C LEU A 231 -6.24 24.86 -30.57
N LYS A 232 -7.53 24.96 -30.95
CA LYS A 232 -8.59 24.47 -30.09
C LYS A 232 -8.27 23.00 -29.83
N GLU A 233 -7.86 22.68 -28.61
CA GLU A 233 -7.98 21.27 -28.20
C GLU A 233 -9.40 20.86 -28.59
N PRO A 234 -9.56 19.70 -29.28
CA PRO A 234 -10.87 19.12 -29.40
C PRO A 234 -11.36 18.96 -27.97
N LYS A 235 -12.40 19.72 -27.57
CA LYS A 235 -13.05 19.48 -26.29
C LYS A 235 -13.28 17.97 -26.27
N SER A 236 -12.48 17.25 -25.53
CA SER A 236 -12.73 15.85 -25.24
C SER A 236 -14.20 15.83 -24.88
N LYS A 237 -15.03 15.19 -25.72
CA LYS A 237 -16.40 14.89 -25.32
C LYS A 237 -16.23 14.22 -23.99
N SER A 238 -16.73 14.83 -22.93
CA SER A 238 -16.67 14.27 -21.59
C SER A 238 -17.20 12.86 -21.75
N LYS A 239 -16.29 11.88 -21.79
CA LYS A 239 -16.71 10.47 -21.73
C LYS A 239 -17.52 10.40 -20.45
N LEU A 240 -18.76 9.91 -20.53
CA LEU A 240 -19.55 9.60 -19.34
C LEU A 240 -18.62 8.92 -18.35
N LYS A 241 -18.45 9.52 -17.18
CA LYS A 241 -17.67 8.91 -16.13
C LYS A 241 -18.35 7.58 -15.78
N ARG A 242 -17.61 6.50 -15.78
CA ARG A 242 -18.13 5.18 -15.47
C ARG A 242 -18.61 5.10 -14.01
N PHE A 243 -18.01 5.87 -13.13
CA PHE A 243 -18.31 5.89 -11.70
C PHE A 243 -18.80 7.25 -11.23
N GLU A 244 -19.86 7.26 -10.44
CA GLU A 244 -20.47 8.48 -9.88
C GLU A 244 -20.78 8.28 -8.39
N THR A 245 -20.27 9.17 -7.53
CA THR A 245 -20.60 9.14 -6.10
C THR A 245 -22.04 9.58 -5.88
N VAL A 246 -22.81 8.75 -5.18
CA VAL A 246 -24.20 9.01 -4.81
C VAL A 246 -24.26 9.59 -3.41
N ALA A 247 -24.96 10.71 -3.25
CA ALA A 247 -25.18 11.29 -1.93
C ALA A 247 -26.20 10.47 -1.14
N GLN A 248 -25.83 9.98 0.02
CA GLN A 248 -26.73 9.31 0.97
C GLN A 248 -27.27 10.33 1.98
N LYS A 249 -28.53 10.17 2.39
CA LYS A 249 -29.15 11.07 3.37
C LYS A 249 -28.59 10.87 4.78
N GLU A 250 -28.43 9.62 5.19
CA GLU A 250 -27.91 9.21 6.51
C GLU A 250 -26.94 8.03 6.31
N PRO A 251 -25.71 8.28 5.83
CA PRO A 251 -24.77 7.19 5.62
C PRO A 251 -24.33 6.58 6.97
N PHE A 252 -24.04 5.29 6.97
CA PHE A 252 -23.31 4.71 8.08
C PHE A 252 -21.97 5.45 8.22
N THR A 253 -21.62 5.83 9.45
CA THR A 253 -20.31 6.42 9.74
C THR A 253 -19.65 5.55 10.79
N HIS A 254 -18.52 4.97 10.44
CA HIS A 254 -17.69 4.20 11.36
C HIS A 254 -17.00 5.15 12.36
N ASP A 255 -17.02 4.81 13.62
CA ASP A 255 -16.43 5.59 14.71
C ASP A 255 -15.61 4.65 15.61
N GLU A 256 -14.29 4.73 15.48
CA GLU A 256 -13.34 3.92 16.23
C GLU A 256 -13.30 4.30 17.71
N ASN A 257 -13.04 3.31 18.55
CA ASN A 257 -12.76 3.55 19.96
C ASN A 257 -11.40 4.26 20.17
N ARG A 258 -11.17 4.79 21.37
CA ARG A 258 -9.95 5.55 21.69
C ARG A 258 -8.80 4.71 22.23
N TYR A 259 -8.75 3.43 21.86
CA TYR A 259 -7.65 2.58 22.27
C TYR A 259 -6.36 2.87 21.44
N ASN A 260 -5.21 2.69 22.06
CA ASN A 260 -3.93 2.86 21.40
C ASN A 260 -3.02 1.67 21.66
N ASP A 261 -2.97 0.75 20.70
CA ASP A 261 -2.15 -0.47 20.73
C ASP A 261 -0.70 -0.23 21.14
N PHE A 262 -0.11 0.90 20.71
CA PHE A 262 1.29 1.24 21.00
C PHE A 262 1.57 1.54 22.48
N ASN A 263 0.55 1.60 23.35
CA ASN A 263 0.76 1.70 24.79
C ASN A 263 1.14 0.34 25.40
N ASP A 264 0.60 -0.75 24.85
CA ASP A 264 0.82 -2.11 25.33
C ASP A 264 1.94 -2.79 24.51
N GLU A 265 1.91 -2.63 23.18
CA GLU A 265 2.87 -3.22 22.24
C GLU A 265 3.61 -2.10 21.48
N VAL A 266 4.66 -1.55 22.09
CA VAL A 266 5.31 -0.30 21.67
C VAL A 266 5.87 -0.33 20.25
N LEU A 267 6.33 -1.50 19.77
CA LEU A 267 7.03 -1.63 18.48
C LEU A 267 6.19 -2.25 17.37
N LEU A 268 4.86 -2.29 17.52
CA LEU A 268 3.96 -2.71 16.43
C LEU A 268 4.23 -1.92 15.14
N PRO A 269 4.10 -2.52 13.97
CA PRO A 269 4.17 -1.81 12.69
C PRO A 269 2.92 -0.96 12.40
N HIS A 270 1.77 -1.41 12.87
CA HIS A 270 0.46 -0.75 12.74
C HIS A 270 -0.46 -1.21 13.88
N LYS A 271 -1.57 -0.52 14.06
CA LYS A 271 -2.59 -0.90 15.04
C LYS A 271 -3.34 -2.15 14.57
N ASN A 272 -3.68 -3.02 15.52
CA ASN A 272 -4.52 -4.20 15.33
C ASN A 272 -5.94 -4.03 15.91
N SER A 273 -6.20 -2.95 16.63
CA SER A 273 -7.51 -2.57 17.17
C SER A 273 -8.37 -1.74 16.22
N THR A 274 -7.94 -1.53 14.95
CA THR A 274 -8.63 -0.63 14.02
C THR A 274 -8.80 -1.29 12.64
N LEU A 275 -9.20 -2.57 12.63
CA LEU A 275 -9.30 -3.37 11.40
C LEU A 275 -10.65 -3.23 10.69
N GLY A 276 -11.70 -2.79 11.38
CA GLY A 276 -13.03 -2.58 10.86
C GLY A 276 -13.19 -1.34 9.94
N PRO A 277 -14.38 -1.13 9.39
CA PRO A 277 -15.60 -1.92 9.57
C PRO A 277 -15.75 -3.08 8.57
N ALA A 278 -16.43 -4.14 9.00
CA ALA A 278 -16.97 -5.15 8.12
C ALA A 278 -18.19 -4.63 7.34
N LEU A 279 -18.51 -5.27 6.21
CA LEU A 279 -19.66 -4.94 5.38
C LEU A 279 -20.22 -6.20 4.71
N ALA A 280 -21.53 -6.41 4.81
CA ALA A 280 -22.24 -7.47 4.10
C ALA A 280 -23.51 -6.95 3.42
N VAL A 281 -23.91 -7.61 2.33
CA VAL A 281 -25.08 -7.29 1.51
C VAL A 281 -25.93 -8.54 1.37
N GLY A 282 -27.25 -8.41 1.53
CA GLY A 282 -28.22 -9.48 1.38
C GLY A 282 -29.65 -8.96 1.58
N ASP A 283 -30.65 -9.74 1.17
CA ASP A 283 -32.08 -9.43 1.40
C ASP A 283 -32.47 -9.92 2.80
N LEU A 284 -32.47 -9.02 3.77
CA LEU A 284 -32.70 -9.34 5.19
C LEU A 284 -34.19 -9.27 5.61
N ASN A 285 -35.07 -8.81 4.72
CA ASN A 285 -36.49 -8.67 4.99
C ASN A 285 -37.40 -9.43 4.00
N ASN A 286 -36.79 -10.20 3.07
CA ASN A 286 -37.45 -11.00 2.04
C ASN A 286 -38.30 -10.16 1.06
N ASP A 287 -37.92 -8.89 0.79
CA ASP A 287 -38.63 -8.03 -0.17
C ASP A 287 -38.00 -8.04 -1.56
N LYS A 288 -36.92 -8.83 -1.78
CA LYS A 288 -36.14 -8.99 -3.01
C LYS A 288 -35.33 -7.77 -3.39
N LEU A 289 -35.05 -6.87 -2.45
CA LEU A 289 -34.12 -5.76 -2.60
C LEU A 289 -32.90 -6.05 -1.72
N ASP A 290 -31.74 -5.70 -2.22
CA ASP A 290 -30.50 -5.85 -1.46
C ASP A 290 -30.47 -4.83 -0.31
N ASP A 291 -30.28 -5.31 0.89
CA ASP A 291 -30.02 -4.54 2.10
C ASP A 291 -28.53 -4.59 2.42
N TYR A 292 -28.06 -3.80 3.38
CA TYR A 292 -26.70 -3.96 3.87
C TYR A 292 -26.59 -3.83 5.38
N ILE A 293 -25.57 -4.51 5.90
CA ILE A 293 -25.16 -4.46 7.29
C ILE A 293 -23.71 -3.97 7.38
N ALA A 294 -23.47 -3.03 8.29
CA ALA A 294 -22.13 -2.48 8.53
C ALA A 294 -21.74 -2.70 9.99
N GLY A 295 -20.54 -3.24 10.19
CA GLY A 295 -19.97 -3.54 11.49
C GLY A 295 -19.56 -2.28 12.24
N GLY A 296 -19.68 -2.30 13.56
CA GLY A 296 -19.23 -1.25 14.45
C GLY A 296 -17.93 -1.62 15.16
N ALA A 297 -17.14 -0.62 15.55
CA ALA A 297 -16.04 -0.77 16.50
C ALA A 297 -16.59 -0.89 17.94
N ILE A 298 -15.73 -1.17 18.91
CA ILE A 298 -16.14 -1.26 20.33
C ILE A 298 -16.84 0.02 20.78
N GLY A 299 -18.07 -0.14 21.26
CA GLY A 299 -18.93 0.96 21.68
C GLY A 299 -19.91 1.43 20.59
N GLN A 300 -19.70 1.04 19.34
CA GLN A 300 -20.59 1.31 18.22
C GLN A 300 -21.41 0.05 17.86
N PRO A 301 -22.74 0.10 17.79
CA PRO A 301 -23.53 -1.06 17.43
C PRO A 301 -23.43 -1.37 15.94
N THR A 302 -23.48 -2.65 15.58
CA THR A 302 -23.77 -3.12 14.22
C THR A 302 -24.98 -2.35 13.66
N SER A 303 -24.92 -1.92 12.40
CA SER A 303 -25.93 -1.07 11.79
C SER A 303 -26.56 -1.72 10.57
N LEU A 304 -27.90 -1.88 10.59
CA LEU A 304 -28.68 -2.43 9.50
C LEU A 304 -29.36 -1.32 8.69
N TYR A 305 -29.24 -1.40 7.37
CA TYR A 305 -29.84 -0.49 6.42
C TYR A 305 -30.69 -1.24 5.40
N ILE A 306 -31.98 -0.92 5.38
CA ILE A 306 -32.97 -1.55 4.49
C ILE A 306 -33.20 -0.67 3.27
N GLN A 307 -33.12 -1.26 2.09
CA GLN A 307 -33.44 -0.58 0.83
C GLN A 307 -34.93 -0.38 0.68
N GLN A 308 -35.34 0.85 0.43
CA GLN A 308 -36.74 1.17 0.11
C GLN A 308 -36.98 1.05 -1.41
N LYS A 309 -38.19 0.83 -1.84
CA LYS A 309 -38.61 0.75 -3.27
C LYS A 309 -38.13 1.94 -4.14
N ASN A 310 -37.90 3.09 -3.50
CA ASN A 310 -37.34 4.26 -4.17
C ASN A 310 -35.82 4.24 -4.33
N GLY A 311 -35.12 3.21 -3.78
CA GLY A 311 -33.66 3.04 -3.81
C GLY A 311 -32.93 3.78 -2.69
N ILE A 312 -33.64 4.35 -1.72
CA ILE A 312 -33.04 5.00 -0.54
C ILE A 312 -32.86 3.96 0.56
N PHE A 313 -31.70 3.95 1.21
CA PHE A 313 -31.44 3.11 2.38
C PHE A 313 -31.90 3.81 3.65
N THR A 314 -32.59 3.08 4.51
CA THR A 314 -33.08 3.56 5.80
C THR A 314 -32.49 2.74 6.92
N LYS A 315 -31.87 3.39 7.89
CA LYS A 315 -31.32 2.72 9.09
C LYS A 315 -32.45 2.14 9.93
N VAL A 316 -32.33 0.86 10.30
CA VAL A 316 -33.27 0.16 11.19
C VAL A 316 -32.62 -0.06 12.54
N LYS A 317 -33.33 0.26 13.60
CA LYS A 317 -32.88 0.00 14.97
C LYS A 317 -33.17 -1.44 15.34
N VAL A 318 -32.11 -2.24 15.54
CA VAL A 318 -32.21 -3.63 16.00
C VAL A 318 -31.78 -3.70 17.47
N PRO A 319 -32.71 -3.98 18.42
CA PRO A 319 -32.39 -3.87 19.86
C PRO A 319 -31.24 -4.77 20.32
N ILE A 320 -31.08 -5.94 19.71
CA ILE A 320 -30.01 -6.88 20.11
C ILE A 320 -28.60 -6.35 19.68
N PHE A 321 -28.48 -5.61 18.57
CA PHE A 321 -27.22 -5.00 18.16
C PHE A 321 -26.80 -3.91 19.15
N GLU A 322 -27.73 -3.10 19.65
CA GLU A 322 -27.44 -2.10 20.70
C GLU A 322 -26.95 -2.74 22.00
N LYS A 323 -27.46 -3.93 22.36
CA LYS A 323 -27.00 -4.67 23.55
C LYS A 323 -25.60 -5.23 23.37
N ASN A 324 -25.21 -5.53 22.12
CA ASN A 324 -23.94 -6.19 21.77
C ASN A 324 -22.87 -5.22 21.23
N LYS A 325 -23.03 -3.92 21.39
CA LYS A 325 -22.09 -2.90 20.88
C LYS A 325 -20.67 -2.92 21.52
N PHE A 326 -20.43 -3.78 22.49
CA PHE A 326 -19.12 -3.94 23.13
C PHE A 326 -18.20 -4.93 22.41
N TYR A 327 -18.70 -5.56 21.37
CA TYR A 327 -17.92 -6.40 20.47
C TYR A 327 -17.45 -5.54 19.28
N GLU A 328 -16.33 -5.87 18.70
CA GLU A 328 -15.89 -5.31 17.42
C GLU A 328 -16.25 -6.25 16.29
N ASP A 329 -16.88 -5.71 15.23
CA ASP A 329 -17.41 -6.48 14.11
C ASP A 329 -16.40 -6.45 12.96
N LEU A 330 -15.62 -7.53 12.77
CA LEU A 330 -14.56 -7.58 11.76
C LEU A 330 -14.90 -8.42 10.54
N GLY A 331 -15.67 -9.49 10.68
CA GLY A 331 -16.18 -10.30 9.57
C GLY A 331 -17.69 -10.48 9.69
N ILE A 332 -18.43 -10.28 8.60
CA ILE A 332 -19.90 -10.48 8.58
C ILE A 332 -20.27 -11.32 7.37
N GLN A 333 -21.09 -12.37 7.63
CA GLN A 333 -21.73 -13.13 6.58
C GLN A 333 -23.25 -13.18 6.80
N ILE A 334 -23.98 -13.11 5.68
CA ILE A 334 -25.44 -13.20 5.61
C ILE A 334 -25.77 -14.44 4.79
N PHE A 335 -26.47 -15.40 5.36
CA PHE A 335 -26.86 -16.64 4.69
C PHE A 335 -28.01 -17.32 5.43
N ASP A 336 -28.76 -18.17 4.76
CA ASP A 336 -29.82 -19.01 5.34
C ASP A 336 -29.15 -20.25 5.97
N ALA A 337 -29.12 -20.33 7.30
CA ALA A 337 -28.37 -21.37 8.03
C ALA A 337 -29.19 -22.64 8.31
N ASP A 338 -30.53 -22.60 8.25
CA ASP A 338 -31.41 -23.74 8.53
C ASP A 338 -32.42 -24.05 7.40
N ASN A 339 -32.21 -23.39 6.24
CA ASN A 339 -33.02 -23.56 5.04
C ASN A 339 -34.49 -23.18 5.24
N ASP A 340 -34.78 -22.20 6.12
CA ASP A 340 -36.14 -21.72 6.36
C ASP A 340 -36.58 -20.57 5.42
N GLY A 341 -35.63 -20.03 4.64
CA GLY A 341 -35.80 -18.97 3.66
C GLY A 341 -35.54 -17.56 4.18
N ASP A 342 -35.25 -17.40 5.47
CA ASP A 342 -34.85 -16.13 6.08
C ASP A 342 -33.29 -16.06 6.15
N GLN A 343 -32.71 -14.89 5.90
CA GLN A 343 -31.25 -14.73 5.94
C GLN A 343 -30.77 -14.45 7.35
N ASP A 344 -29.90 -15.31 7.88
CA ASP A 344 -29.27 -15.19 9.20
C ASP A 344 -27.95 -14.40 9.11
N ILE A 345 -27.40 -14.06 10.28
CA ILE A 345 -26.18 -13.26 10.34
C ILE A 345 -25.15 -13.93 11.26
N TYR A 346 -23.97 -14.21 10.71
CA TYR A 346 -22.77 -14.55 11.49
C TYR A 346 -21.83 -13.34 11.55
N ILE A 347 -21.31 -13.03 12.75
CA ILE A 347 -20.33 -11.96 12.94
C ILE A 347 -19.11 -12.50 13.67
N ALA A 348 -17.95 -12.46 13.00
CA ALA A 348 -16.65 -12.68 13.62
C ALA A 348 -16.24 -11.45 14.43
N SER A 349 -15.94 -11.68 15.70
CA SER A 349 -15.51 -10.65 16.64
C SER A 349 -13.99 -10.60 16.72
N GLY A 350 -13.40 -9.42 16.81
CA GLY A 350 -11.94 -9.29 16.87
C GLY A 350 -11.45 -8.06 17.63
N GLY A 351 -10.29 -7.58 17.26
CA GLY A 351 -9.59 -6.47 17.90
C GLY A 351 -8.40 -6.90 18.76
N ASN A 352 -7.78 -5.96 19.47
CA ASN A 352 -6.55 -6.15 20.26
C ASN A 352 -6.61 -5.49 21.65
N GLU A 353 -7.78 -5.00 22.06
CA GLU A 353 -7.95 -4.15 23.24
C GLU A 353 -7.93 -4.90 24.57
N PHE A 354 -8.38 -6.15 24.55
CA PHE A 354 -8.58 -6.97 25.75
C PHE A 354 -7.59 -8.13 25.80
N GLU A 355 -7.53 -8.81 26.94
CA GLU A 355 -6.71 -9.99 27.09
C GLU A 355 -7.25 -11.17 26.28
N GLU A 356 -6.35 -12.07 25.87
CA GLU A 356 -6.71 -13.32 25.20
C GLU A 356 -7.75 -14.12 26.00
N GLY A 357 -8.75 -14.65 25.29
CA GLY A 357 -9.87 -15.39 25.93
C GLY A 357 -10.97 -14.51 26.52
N SER A 358 -10.93 -13.19 26.34
CA SER A 358 -12.00 -12.29 26.75
C SER A 358 -13.30 -12.60 25.99
N GLU A 359 -14.46 -12.54 26.69
CA GLU A 359 -15.79 -12.76 26.11
C GLU A 359 -16.11 -11.82 24.95
N VAL A 360 -15.44 -10.67 24.84
CA VAL A 360 -15.64 -9.72 23.73
C VAL A 360 -15.13 -10.26 22.38
N TYR A 361 -14.33 -11.32 22.40
CA TYR A 361 -13.87 -12.03 21.20
C TYR A 361 -14.75 -13.24 20.83
N GLU A 362 -15.88 -13.46 21.53
CA GLU A 362 -16.85 -14.47 21.11
C GLU A 362 -17.52 -14.05 19.80
N ASP A 363 -17.51 -14.93 18.81
CA ASP A 363 -18.31 -14.74 17.62
C ASP A 363 -19.80 -14.75 17.96
N ARG A 364 -20.59 -14.14 17.09
CA ARG A 364 -22.03 -13.99 17.34
C ARG A 364 -22.83 -14.49 16.16
N PHE A 365 -23.82 -15.30 16.46
CA PHE A 365 -24.82 -15.74 15.50
C PHE A 365 -26.16 -15.11 15.84
N TYR A 366 -26.82 -14.50 14.86
CA TYR A 366 -28.13 -13.90 14.97
C TYR A 366 -29.09 -14.60 14.02
N GLU A 367 -30.00 -15.34 14.56
CA GLU A 367 -31.08 -15.99 13.84
C GLU A 367 -32.15 -14.95 13.47
N ASN A 368 -32.55 -14.91 12.21
CA ASN A 368 -33.62 -14.07 11.70
C ASN A 368 -34.96 -14.76 11.96
N LYS A 369 -35.87 -14.12 12.71
CA LYS A 369 -37.19 -14.63 13.00
C LYS A 369 -38.30 -14.02 12.14
N GLY A 370 -37.88 -13.47 10.99
CA GLY A 370 -38.74 -12.70 10.10
C GLY A 370 -39.03 -11.29 10.61
N ASN A 371 -39.53 -10.41 9.74
CA ASN A 371 -39.89 -9.03 10.07
C ASN A 371 -38.76 -8.21 10.72
N LEU A 372 -37.51 -8.46 10.39
CA LEU A 372 -36.30 -7.82 10.94
C LEU A 372 -36.14 -8.02 12.46
N ILE A 373 -36.67 -9.12 13.00
CA ILE A 373 -36.48 -9.54 14.39
C ILE A 373 -35.32 -10.51 14.43
N PHE A 374 -34.19 -10.08 15.00
CA PHE A 374 -33.01 -10.91 15.17
C PHE A 374 -32.83 -11.33 16.63
N GLU A 375 -32.53 -12.61 16.84
CA GLU A 375 -32.24 -13.19 18.16
C GLU A 375 -30.82 -13.74 18.20
N ARG A 376 -30.00 -13.32 19.18
CA ARG A 376 -28.67 -13.89 19.39
C ARG A 376 -28.80 -15.31 19.93
N SER A 377 -28.40 -16.30 19.14
CA SER A 377 -28.29 -17.68 19.59
C SER A 377 -26.92 -17.90 20.28
N LYS A 378 -26.94 -18.35 21.54
CA LYS A 378 -25.72 -18.74 22.28
C LYS A 378 -25.30 -20.19 22.06
N THR A 379 -26.14 -20.98 21.42
CA THR A 379 -25.95 -22.41 21.24
C THR A 379 -25.74 -22.81 19.80
N ALA A 380 -25.99 -21.90 18.85
CA ALA A 380 -25.83 -22.17 17.44
C ALA A 380 -24.36 -22.43 17.04
N ILE A 381 -23.44 -21.73 17.65
CA ILE A 381 -22.00 -21.83 17.35
C ILE A 381 -21.20 -22.23 18.61
N PRO A 382 -19.99 -22.83 18.44
CA PRO A 382 -19.10 -23.08 19.56
C PRO A 382 -18.69 -21.79 20.27
N ASN A 383 -18.71 -21.81 21.61
CA ASN A 383 -18.23 -20.67 22.40
C ASN A 383 -16.70 -20.72 22.50
N THR A 384 -16.02 -20.00 21.60
CA THR A 384 -14.55 -19.90 21.55
C THR A 384 -14.17 -18.44 21.36
N PRO A 385 -13.76 -17.74 22.43
CA PRO A 385 -13.37 -16.34 22.37
C PRO A 385 -11.98 -16.20 21.73
N ILE A 386 -11.95 -16.01 20.41
CA ILE A 386 -10.75 -15.88 19.58
C ILE A 386 -10.88 -14.59 18.77
N SER A 387 -9.87 -13.72 18.80
CA SER A 387 -9.85 -12.54 17.92
C SER A 387 -9.76 -12.98 16.46
N GLY A 388 -10.91 -12.90 15.77
CA GLY A 388 -11.12 -13.26 14.37
C GLY A 388 -11.15 -12.03 13.45
N LEU A 389 -11.12 -12.26 12.15
CA LEU A 389 -11.29 -11.22 11.12
C LEU A 389 -12.11 -11.73 9.94
N GLU A 390 -11.76 -12.90 9.43
CA GLU A 390 -12.32 -13.47 8.21
C GLU A 390 -13.43 -14.48 8.54
N VAL A 391 -14.47 -14.48 7.74
CA VAL A 391 -15.45 -15.57 7.69
C VAL A 391 -15.92 -15.78 6.27
N SER A 392 -15.94 -17.02 5.80
CA SER A 392 -16.44 -17.40 4.48
C SER A 392 -17.37 -18.62 4.57
N VAL A 393 -18.35 -18.66 3.69
CA VAL A 393 -19.46 -19.65 3.67
C VAL A 393 -19.29 -20.54 2.46
N ASN A 394 -19.49 -21.85 2.66
CA ASN A 394 -19.50 -22.85 1.59
C ASN A 394 -20.16 -24.15 2.08
N ASP A 395 -20.82 -24.89 1.21
CA ASP A 395 -21.23 -26.29 1.42
C ASP A 395 -20.06 -27.20 1.01
N PHE A 396 -19.05 -27.37 1.92
CA PHE A 396 -17.80 -28.07 1.58
C PHE A 396 -17.95 -29.58 1.50
N ASP A 397 -19.00 -30.17 2.10
CA ASP A 397 -19.23 -31.62 2.06
C ASP A 397 -20.45 -32.05 1.23
N LYS A 398 -21.12 -31.07 0.60
CA LYS A 398 -22.24 -31.25 -0.32
C LYS A 398 -23.43 -31.97 0.30
N ASP A 399 -23.67 -31.70 1.60
CA ASP A 399 -24.85 -32.22 2.28
C ASP A 399 -26.09 -31.30 2.13
N GLY A 400 -25.92 -30.13 1.53
CA GLY A 400 -26.96 -29.14 1.23
C GLY A 400 -27.07 -28.03 2.26
N ASP A 401 -26.30 -28.09 3.34
CA ASP A 401 -26.24 -27.08 4.39
C ASP A 401 -24.98 -26.23 4.24
N LEU A 402 -25.06 -24.93 4.54
CA LEU A 402 -23.91 -24.02 4.40
C LEU A 402 -23.02 -24.05 5.63
N ASP A 403 -21.74 -24.32 5.42
CA ASP A 403 -20.68 -24.38 6.43
C ASP A 403 -19.86 -23.10 6.49
N LEU A 404 -18.99 -22.98 7.52
CA LEU A 404 -18.17 -21.80 7.74
C LEU A 404 -16.68 -22.14 7.86
N PHE A 405 -15.86 -21.35 7.18
CA PHE A 405 -14.48 -21.13 7.57
C PHE A 405 -14.40 -19.83 8.39
N VAL A 406 -13.75 -19.87 9.55
CA VAL A 406 -13.55 -18.71 10.43
C VAL A 406 -12.04 -18.51 10.64
N GLY A 407 -11.52 -17.40 10.14
CA GLY A 407 -10.10 -17.07 10.18
C GLY A 407 -9.72 -16.36 11.48
N GLY A 408 -8.82 -16.96 12.25
CA GLY A 408 -8.20 -16.33 13.41
C GLY A 408 -7.16 -15.27 12.99
N ARG A 409 -7.26 -14.07 13.56
CA ARG A 409 -6.36 -12.96 13.19
C ARG A 409 -5.08 -12.97 14.03
N LEU A 410 -5.18 -12.81 15.32
CA LEU A 410 -4.01 -12.77 16.24
C LEU A 410 -4.43 -13.13 17.67
N SER A 411 -3.49 -13.58 18.48
CA SER A 411 -3.63 -13.60 19.93
C SER A 411 -3.45 -12.18 20.45
N PRO A 412 -4.47 -11.57 21.07
CA PRO A 412 -4.43 -10.19 21.53
C PRO A 412 -3.23 -9.88 22.42
N LYS A 413 -2.58 -8.74 22.21
CA LYS A 413 -1.38 -8.26 22.92
C LYS A 413 -0.16 -9.18 22.80
N LYS A 414 -0.13 -10.04 21.78
CA LYS A 414 0.99 -10.95 21.49
C LYS A 414 1.35 -10.96 20.01
N TYR A 415 1.22 -9.83 19.32
CA TYR A 415 1.56 -9.76 17.90
C TYR A 415 3.03 -10.14 17.66
N PRO A 416 3.36 -10.98 16.65
CA PRO A 416 2.48 -11.59 15.66
C PRO A 416 2.09 -13.04 15.98
N TYR A 417 1.72 -13.37 17.22
CA TYR A 417 1.29 -14.72 17.56
C TYR A 417 -0.10 -15.01 16.96
N PRO A 418 -0.26 -16.11 16.19
CA PRO A 418 -1.50 -16.37 15.48
C PRO A 418 -2.62 -16.82 16.42
N ALA A 419 -3.86 -16.47 16.08
CA ALA A 419 -5.04 -17.10 16.66
C ALA A 419 -5.47 -18.33 15.84
N SER A 420 -6.19 -19.26 16.45
CA SER A 420 -6.66 -20.46 15.76
C SER A 420 -7.77 -20.16 14.77
N SER A 421 -7.61 -20.59 13.51
CA SER A 421 -8.69 -20.63 12.53
C SER A 421 -9.48 -21.93 12.63
N ARG A 422 -10.73 -21.93 12.17
CA ARG A 422 -11.69 -23.03 12.38
C ARG A 422 -12.50 -23.33 11.13
N ILE A 423 -12.92 -24.62 11.01
CA ILE A 423 -14.00 -25.07 10.12
C ILE A 423 -15.18 -25.45 11.00
N LEU A 424 -16.31 -24.82 10.79
CA LEU A 424 -17.55 -25.07 11.50
C LEU A 424 -18.54 -25.73 10.53
N GLU A 425 -18.79 -27.02 10.76
CA GLU A 425 -19.74 -27.82 9.97
C GLU A 425 -21.16 -27.54 10.45
N ASN A 426 -22.07 -27.27 9.55
CA ASN A 426 -23.49 -27.05 9.85
C ASN A 426 -24.19 -28.39 10.12
N LYS A 427 -24.87 -28.48 11.23
CA LYS A 427 -25.70 -29.63 11.64
C LYS A 427 -27.07 -29.16 12.08
N SER A 428 -27.57 -28.09 11.46
CA SER A 428 -28.90 -27.57 11.71
C SER A 428 -29.96 -28.57 11.29
N SER A 429 -31.05 -28.64 12.02
CA SER A 429 -32.16 -29.52 11.69
C SER A 429 -33.46 -29.08 12.38
N ASN A 430 -34.57 -29.22 11.67
CA ASN A 430 -35.91 -28.92 12.21
C ASN A 430 -36.06 -27.50 12.81
N GLY A 431 -35.42 -26.48 12.17
CA GLY A 431 -35.43 -25.10 12.64
C GLY A 431 -34.58 -24.87 13.89
N PHE A 432 -33.68 -25.80 14.22
CA PHE A 432 -32.68 -25.63 15.27
C PHE A 432 -31.29 -25.48 14.63
N ILE A 433 -30.71 -24.28 14.73
CA ILE A 433 -29.40 -23.96 14.14
C ILE A 433 -28.28 -24.48 15.03
N LYS A 434 -27.36 -25.23 14.43
CA LYS A 434 -26.23 -25.81 15.13
C LYS A 434 -24.99 -25.98 14.23
N PHE A 435 -23.90 -25.33 14.59
CA PHE A 435 -22.59 -25.54 14.01
C PHE A 435 -21.69 -26.28 14.99
N ILE A 436 -20.84 -27.17 14.50
CA ILE A 436 -19.84 -27.89 15.27
C ILE A 436 -18.44 -27.63 14.72
N ASP A 437 -17.48 -27.47 15.61
CA ASP A 437 -16.06 -27.32 15.22
C ASP A 437 -15.48 -28.67 14.82
N VAL A 438 -15.16 -28.81 13.54
CA VAL A 438 -14.61 -30.03 12.94
C VAL A 438 -13.12 -29.85 12.51
N THR A 439 -12.49 -28.77 12.94
CA THR A 439 -11.13 -28.41 12.55
C THR A 439 -10.12 -29.55 12.78
N ASP A 440 -10.20 -30.20 13.94
CA ASP A 440 -9.29 -31.29 14.28
C ASP A 440 -9.44 -32.51 13.37
N GLN A 441 -10.65 -32.76 12.89
CA GLN A 441 -10.97 -33.88 12.03
C GLN A 441 -10.68 -33.58 10.56
N LYS A 442 -10.97 -32.34 10.13
CA LYS A 442 -10.91 -31.94 8.72
C LYS A 442 -9.56 -31.35 8.32
N LEU A 443 -8.98 -30.44 9.15
CA LEU A 443 -7.74 -29.73 8.84
C LEU A 443 -7.05 -29.16 10.11
N ILE A 444 -6.42 -29.99 10.90
CA ILE A 444 -5.76 -29.56 12.16
C ILE A 444 -4.70 -28.46 11.97
N LYS A 445 -4.09 -28.37 10.79
CA LYS A 445 -3.09 -27.33 10.49
C LYS A 445 -3.62 -25.90 10.58
N LEU A 446 -4.94 -25.68 10.54
CA LEU A 446 -5.55 -24.36 10.68
C LEU A 446 -5.32 -23.73 12.06
N LYS A 447 -5.09 -24.51 13.10
CA LYS A 447 -4.96 -23.98 14.47
C LYS A 447 -3.84 -22.97 14.67
N ASN A 448 -2.79 -23.00 13.86
CA ASN A 448 -1.67 -22.07 13.93
C ASN A 448 -1.19 -21.71 12.53
N ILE A 449 -2.12 -21.50 11.61
CA ILE A 449 -1.80 -21.29 10.20
C ILE A 449 -1.10 -19.96 9.94
N GLY A 450 -1.37 -18.95 10.74
CA GLY A 450 -0.86 -17.56 10.61
C GLY A 450 -1.92 -16.53 10.99
N LEU A 451 -1.65 -15.27 10.70
CA LEU A 451 -2.53 -14.14 10.95
C LEU A 451 -3.49 -13.96 9.77
N VAL A 452 -4.57 -14.73 9.77
CA VAL A 452 -5.50 -14.79 8.62
C VAL A 452 -6.25 -13.47 8.44
N THR A 453 -6.33 -13.02 7.20
CA THR A 453 -7.08 -11.80 6.79
C THR A 453 -8.14 -12.09 5.74
N THR A 454 -7.98 -13.18 4.98
CA THR A 454 -8.85 -13.50 3.85
C THR A 454 -8.85 -14.99 3.53
N SER A 455 -9.96 -15.46 2.98
CA SER A 455 -10.11 -16.82 2.47
C SER A 455 -11.02 -16.85 1.24
N LYS A 456 -10.87 -17.88 0.40
CA LYS A 456 -11.77 -18.14 -0.73
C LYS A 456 -11.97 -19.63 -0.92
N TRP A 457 -13.20 -19.98 -1.29
CA TRP A 457 -13.57 -21.30 -1.74
C TRP A 457 -13.55 -21.34 -3.28
N VAL A 458 -12.80 -22.28 -3.85
CA VAL A 458 -12.56 -22.38 -5.31
C VAL A 458 -12.32 -23.84 -5.66
N ASP A 459 -12.98 -24.34 -6.68
CA ASP A 459 -12.61 -25.62 -7.32
C ASP A 459 -11.32 -25.40 -8.12
N LEU A 460 -10.18 -25.87 -7.59
CA LEU A 460 -8.85 -25.60 -8.15
C LEU A 460 -8.48 -26.52 -9.30
N ASP A 461 -9.03 -27.73 -9.34
CA ASP A 461 -8.65 -28.78 -10.27
C ASP A 461 -9.82 -29.38 -11.08
N GLY A 462 -10.99 -28.72 -11.03
CA GLY A 462 -12.16 -29.11 -11.83
C GLY A 462 -12.86 -30.38 -11.34
N ASP A 463 -12.60 -30.83 -10.10
CA ASP A 463 -13.20 -32.04 -9.53
C ASP A 463 -14.60 -31.79 -8.94
N THR A 464 -15.07 -30.55 -9.01
CA THR A 464 -16.35 -30.03 -8.50
C THR A 464 -16.40 -29.81 -7.00
N TRP A 465 -15.41 -30.22 -6.21
CA TRP A 465 -15.32 -29.94 -4.80
C TRP A 465 -14.58 -28.62 -4.58
N GLU A 466 -15.21 -27.69 -3.92
CA GLU A 466 -14.51 -26.42 -3.64
C GLU A 466 -13.43 -26.61 -2.57
N ASP A 467 -12.24 -26.17 -2.95
CA ASP A 467 -11.02 -26.16 -2.16
C ASP A 467 -10.92 -24.86 -1.36
N LEU A 468 -10.12 -24.86 -0.30
CA LEU A 468 -9.97 -23.68 0.55
C LEU A 468 -8.62 -23.02 0.29
N ILE A 469 -8.65 -21.72 -0.03
CA ILE A 469 -7.47 -20.86 -0.11
C ILE A 469 -7.48 -19.92 1.10
N VAL A 470 -6.34 -19.81 1.79
CA VAL A 470 -6.18 -18.95 2.97
C VAL A 470 -4.93 -18.09 2.83
N ALA A 471 -5.06 -16.80 3.12
CA ALA A 471 -3.92 -15.90 3.18
C ALA A 471 -4.04 -14.89 4.33
N GLY A 472 -2.92 -14.23 4.65
CA GLY A 472 -2.90 -13.26 5.73
C GLY A 472 -1.55 -12.59 5.89
N GLU A 473 -1.37 -11.92 7.01
CA GLU A 473 -0.17 -11.16 7.32
C GLU A 473 0.97 -12.08 7.77
N TRP A 474 2.18 -11.85 7.29
CA TRP A 474 3.38 -12.66 7.55
C TRP A 474 3.32 -14.11 7.04
N MET A 475 2.45 -14.41 6.12
CA MET A 475 2.28 -15.78 5.64
C MET A 475 2.28 -15.90 4.11
N SER A 476 2.49 -17.10 3.63
CA SER A 476 2.25 -17.44 2.23
C SER A 476 0.77 -17.64 1.97
N VAL A 477 0.37 -17.55 0.71
CA VAL A 477 -0.93 -18.03 0.27
C VAL A 477 -0.95 -19.55 0.39
N ARG A 478 -1.95 -20.12 1.07
CA ARG A 478 -2.05 -21.55 1.38
C ARG A 478 -3.24 -22.15 0.65
N PHE A 479 -3.01 -23.28 0.02
CA PHE A 479 -4.00 -24.01 -0.79
C PHE A 479 -4.29 -25.37 -0.14
N PHE A 480 -5.55 -25.66 0.12
CA PHE A 480 -6.02 -26.86 0.76
C PHE A 480 -7.04 -27.56 -0.11
N LYS A 481 -6.64 -28.67 -0.74
CA LYS A 481 -7.52 -29.48 -1.57
C LYS A 481 -8.56 -30.20 -0.70
N ASN A 482 -9.82 -30.12 -1.12
CA ASN A 482 -10.94 -30.83 -0.51
C ASN A 482 -11.00 -32.30 -1.02
N ASN A 483 -10.89 -33.23 -0.12
CA ASN A 483 -10.95 -34.67 -0.45
C ASN A 483 -12.39 -35.18 -0.36
N SER A 484 -13.26 -34.69 -1.22
CA SER A 484 -14.68 -35.06 -1.31
C SER A 484 -15.42 -34.92 0.03
N GLY A 485 -15.29 -33.77 0.69
CA GLY A 485 -15.94 -33.43 1.95
C GLY A 485 -15.40 -34.14 3.20
N LYS A 486 -14.47 -35.07 3.05
CA LYS A 486 -13.96 -35.88 4.18
C LYS A 486 -12.92 -35.14 5.01
N ASN A 487 -11.97 -34.52 4.35
CA ASN A 487 -10.89 -33.71 4.97
C ASN A 487 -10.21 -32.87 3.89
N PHE A 488 -9.26 -32.03 4.31
CA PHE A 488 -8.46 -31.21 3.41
C PHE A 488 -7.00 -31.60 3.45
N THR A 489 -6.34 -31.56 2.29
CA THR A 489 -4.90 -31.79 2.14
C THR A 489 -4.23 -30.52 1.65
N GLU A 490 -3.19 -30.07 2.33
CA GLU A 490 -2.41 -28.94 1.87
C GLU A 490 -1.60 -29.29 0.63
N VAL A 491 -1.82 -28.54 -0.45
CA VAL A 491 -1.19 -28.72 -1.77
C VAL A 491 -0.36 -27.51 -2.22
N THR A 492 -0.13 -26.55 -1.34
CA THR A 492 0.52 -25.26 -1.63
C THR A 492 1.79 -25.40 -2.49
N ASP A 493 2.74 -26.22 -2.08
CA ASP A 493 4.02 -26.37 -2.79
C ASP A 493 3.89 -27.08 -4.16
N GLN A 494 2.76 -27.75 -4.40
CA GLN A 494 2.44 -28.41 -5.66
C GLN A 494 1.85 -27.43 -6.68
N VAL A 495 0.93 -26.57 -6.21
CA VAL A 495 0.17 -25.67 -7.08
C VAL A 495 0.80 -24.28 -7.20
N PHE A 496 1.59 -23.83 -6.22
CA PHE A 496 2.22 -22.51 -6.21
C PHE A 496 3.69 -22.55 -5.76
N LYS A 497 4.58 -22.87 -6.69
CA LYS A 497 6.01 -23.08 -6.42
C LYS A 497 6.78 -21.84 -5.99
N THR A 498 6.36 -20.66 -6.39
CA THR A 498 7.07 -19.39 -6.07
C THR A 498 6.86 -18.94 -4.62
N ASN A 499 5.77 -19.36 -4.01
CA ASN A 499 5.41 -19.22 -2.60
C ASN A 499 5.88 -17.92 -1.93
N TYR A 500 5.34 -16.78 -2.40
CA TYR A 500 5.59 -15.48 -1.80
C TYR A 500 4.97 -15.38 -0.40
N ARG A 501 5.74 -14.90 0.58
CA ARG A 501 5.24 -14.51 1.89
C ARG A 501 5.02 -13.01 1.89
N GLY A 502 3.85 -12.56 2.29
CA GLY A 502 3.43 -11.15 2.23
C GLY A 502 2.60 -10.72 3.43
N TRP A 503 2.11 -9.49 3.33
CA TRP A 503 1.00 -9.00 4.13
C TRP A 503 -0.23 -8.95 3.23
N TRP A 504 -0.86 -10.10 3.06
CA TRP A 504 -2.05 -10.25 2.24
C TRP A 504 -3.26 -9.72 2.98
N TYR A 505 -4.14 -8.99 2.29
CA TYR A 505 -5.34 -8.40 2.88
C TYR A 505 -6.62 -8.94 2.27
N ASP A 506 -6.65 -9.19 0.97
CA ASP A 506 -7.83 -9.72 0.28
C ASP A 506 -7.43 -10.60 -0.92
N ILE A 507 -8.31 -11.55 -1.24
CA ILE A 507 -8.24 -12.42 -2.41
C ILE A 507 -9.57 -12.36 -3.12
N GLU A 508 -9.57 -12.21 -4.45
CA GLU A 508 -10.75 -12.42 -5.29
C GLU A 508 -10.47 -13.31 -6.48
N LYS A 509 -11.48 -14.06 -6.90
CA LYS A 509 -11.43 -15.06 -7.95
C LYS A 509 -12.12 -14.60 -9.23
N GLY A 510 -11.67 -15.09 -10.38
CA GLY A 510 -12.28 -14.87 -11.70
C GLY A 510 -11.48 -15.51 -12.81
N ASP A 511 -12.10 -15.80 -13.93
CA ASP A 511 -11.44 -16.20 -15.16
C ASP A 511 -11.04 -14.93 -15.93
N PHE A 512 -9.78 -14.46 -15.72
CA PHE A 512 -9.33 -13.16 -16.27
C PHE A 512 -8.69 -13.27 -17.65
N ASP A 513 -8.39 -14.47 -18.10
CA ASP A 513 -7.82 -14.70 -19.43
C ASP A 513 -8.74 -15.47 -20.37
N ASN A 514 -9.93 -15.82 -19.89
CA ASN A 514 -10.99 -16.50 -20.64
C ASN A 514 -10.56 -17.90 -21.12
N ASP A 515 -9.75 -18.61 -20.34
CA ASP A 515 -9.32 -19.98 -20.67
C ASP A 515 -10.20 -21.05 -19.98
N GLY A 516 -11.04 -20.65 -19.04
CA GLY A 516 -12.00 -21.48 -18.32
C GLY A 516 -11.53 -21.92 -16.92
N ASP A 517 -10.28 -21.67 -16.57
CA ASP A 517 -9.73 -21.91 -15.24
C ASP A 517 -9.97 -20.71 -14.32
N VAL A 518 -10.02 -20.94 -13.01
CA VAL A 518 -10.23 -19.85 -12.04
C VAL A 518 -8.89 -19.28 -11.59
N ASP A 519 -8.68 -18.02 -11.89
CA ASP A 519 -7.54 -17.21 -11.45
C ASP A 519 -7.81 -16.44 -10.17
N LEU A 520 -6.75 -15.83 -9.61
CA LEU A 520 -6.85 -15.04 -8.39
C LEU A 520 -6.17 -13.68 -8.52
N ILE A 521 -6.77 -12.66 -7.91
CA ILE A 521 -6.11 -11.37 -7.63
C ILE A 521 -5.90 -11.26 -6.13
N LEU A 522 -4.68 -10.89 -5.71
CA LEU A 522 -4.31 -10.76 -4.31
C LEU A 522 -3.83 -9.35 -3.98
N GLY A 523 -4.44 -8.77 -2.95
CA GLY A 523 -4.04 -7.49 -2.37
C GLY A 523 -2.96 -7.66 -1.30
N ASN A 524 -1.87 -6.88 -1.41
CA ASN A 524 -0.76 -6.84 -0.45
C ASN A 524 -0.51 -5.39 0.00
N LEU A 525 0.53 -5.14 0.81
CA LEU A 525 0.92 -3.81 1.31
C LEU A 525 1.27 -2.81 0.18
N GLY A 526 1.72 -3.30 -0.96
CA GLY A 526 2.20 -2.49 -2.06
C GLY A 526 3.69 -2.13 -1.93
N LEU A 527 4.21 -1.42 -2.94
CA LEU A 527 5.64 -1.13 -3.06
C LEU A 527 6.01 0.32 -2.70
N ASN A 528 5.04 1.17 -2.41
CA ASN A 528 5.27 2.56 -2.02
C ASN A 528 5.14 2.75 -0.50
N TYR A 529 5.89 1.95 0.25
CA TYR A 529 5.90 1.98 1.70
C TYR A 529 7.33 1.92 2.25
N LYS A 530 7.52 2.27 3.52
CA LYS A 530 8.82 2.27 4.20
C LYS A 530 9.45 0.88 4.20
N TYR A 531 8.65 -0.17 4.40
CA TYR A 531 9.16 -1.54 4.44
C TYR A 531 9.32 -2.09 3.03
N GLN A 532 10.47 -2.72 2.80
CA GLN A 532 10.82 -3.34 1.53
C GLN A 532 11.23 -4.79 1.79
N ALA A 533 10.93 -5.67 0.86
CA ALA A 533 11.27 -7.08 0.98
C ALA A 533 11.61 -7.71 -0.37
N SER A 534 12.53 -8.66 -0.37
CA SER A 534 12.79 -9.59 -1.47
C SER A 534 13.19 -10.97 -0.89
N LYS A 535 13.35 -11.97 -1.74
CA LYS A 535 13.84 -13.29 -1.29
C LYS A 535 15.23 -13.20 -0.67
N GLU A 536 16.11 -12.36 -1.23
CA GLU A 536 17.49 -12.15 -0.78
C GLU A 536 17.55 -11.24 0.46
N LYS A 537 16.60 -10.31 0.55
CA LYS A 537 16.51 -9.33 1.64
C LYS A 537 15.10 -9.36 2.25
N PRO A 538 14.76 -10.42 2.99
CA PRO A 538 13.44 -10.52 3.61
C PRO A 538 13.28 -9.49 4.74
N PHE A 539 12.04 -9.01 4.88
CA PHE A 539 11.61 -8.22 6.03
C PHE A 539 11.10 -9.18 7.11
N ARG A 540 11.54 -9.01 8.37
CA ARG A 540 11.29 -10.00 9.41
C ARG A 540 10.69 -9.42 10.67
N VAL A 541 10.02 -10.28 11.42
CA VAL A 541 9.58 -10.02 12.79
C VAL A 541 10.02 -11.18 13.68
N TYR A 542 10.49 -10.82 14.87
CA TYR A 542 10.81 -11.77 15.95
C TYR A 542 9.94 -11.43 17.16
N LEU A 543 9.47 -12.45 17.86
CA LEU A 543 8.73 -12.33 19.11
C LEU A 543 9.36 -13.25 20.16
N ASN A 544 9.77 -12.67 21.28
CA ASN A 544 10.27 -13.39 22.46
C ASN A 544 10.17 -12.47 23.68
N ASP A 545 10.39 -12.98 24.87
CA ASP A 545 10.69 -12.18 26.07
C ASP A 545 12.22 -11.97 26.11
N PHE A 546 12.71 -10.95 25.38
CA PHE A 546 14.13 -10.70 25.18
C PHE A 546 14.84 -10.24 26.44
N ASP A 547 14.16 -9.56 27.36
CA ASP A 547 14.72 -9.02 28.61
C ASP A 547 14.30 -9.79 29.87
N LYS A 548 13.52 -10.87 29.71
CA LYS A 548 13.03 -11.77 30.75
C LYS A 548 12.17 -11.11 31.82
N ASN A 549 11.33 -10.17 31.37
CA ASN A 549 10.38 -9.47 32.22
C ASN A 549 8.98 -10.11 32.24
N SER A 550 8.79 -11.25 31.56
CA SER A 550 7.54 -11.99 31.39
C SER A 550 6.52 -11.29 30.48
N THR A 551 6.95 -10.32 29.68
CA THR A 551 6.17 -9.75 28.58
C THR A 551 6.84 -10.09 27.25
N TYR A 552 6.04 -10.22 26.21
CA TYR A 552 6.59 -10.44 24.87
C TYR A 552 7.05 -9.13 24.24
N ASP A 553 8.22 -9.20 23.62
CA ASP A 553 8.87 -8.11 22.89
C ASP A 553 8.83 -8.37 21.39
N ILE A 554 8.55 -7.34 20.61
CA ILE A 554 8.54 -7.40 19.15
C ILE A 554 9.81 -6.77 18.60
N VAL A 555 10.47 -7.45 17.66
CA VAL A 555 11.62 -6.90 16.93
C VAL A 555 11.38 -7.04 15.43
N LEU A 556 11.17 -5.90 14.76
CA LEU A 556 11.14 -5.82 13.30
C LEU A 556 12.56 -5.61 12.78
N SER A 557 12.91 -6.30 11.70
CA SER A 557 14.24 -6.21 11.10
C SER A 557 14.22 -6.20 9.57
N TYR A 558 15.30 -5.68 9.01
CA TYR A 558 15.57 -5.68 7.58
C TYR A 558 17.03 -6.03 7.31
N LYS A 559 17.31 -6.57 6.13
CA LYS A 559 18.67 -6.90 5.71
C LYS A 559 19.24 -5.79 4.81
N SER A 560 20.39 -5.23 5.19
CA SER A 560 21.19 -4.33 4.37
C SER A 560 22.52 -5.01 4.05
N GLU A 561 22.84 -5.16 2.78
CA GLU A 561 23.92 -6.02 2.31
C GLU A 561 23.77 -7.43 2.91
N ASP A 562 24.73 -7.89 3.68
CA ASP A 562 24.67 -9.20 4.35
C ASP A 562 24.32 -9.12 5.84
N THR A 563 24.13 -7.94 6.38
CA THR A 563 23.87 -7.71 7.81
C THR A 563 22.39 -7.41 8.06
N GLU A 564 21.84 -7.99 9.12
CA GLU A 564 20.48 -7.73 9.58
C GLU A 564 20.48 -6.66 10.67
N TYR A 565 19.57 -5.69 10.54
CA TYR A 565 19.43 -4.54 11.44
C TYR A 565 18.00 -4.40 11.95
N PRO A 566 17.80 -3.89 13.18
CA PRO A 566 16.45 -3.57 13.65
C PRO A 566 15.89 -2.35 12.90
N VAL A 567 14.58 -2.38 12.62
CA VAL A 567 13.86 -1.24 12.01
C VAL A 567 13.80 -0.06 12.98
N ARG A 568 13.69 -0.35 14.28
CA ARG A 568 13.50 0.67 15.31
C ARG A 568 14.84 1.11 15.90
N GLY A 569 15.01 2.42 15.99
CA GLY A 569 16.18 3.02 16.60
C GLY A 569 16.25 2.80 18.12
N ARG A 570 17.41 3.09 18.71
CA ARG A 570 17.72 2.91 20.14
C ARG A 570 16.64 3.44 21.09
N GLN A 571 16.05 4.58 20.79
CA GLN A 571 15.05 5.19 21.66
C GLN A 571 13.78 4.34 21.76
N CYS A 572 13.22 3.93 20.62
CA CYS A 572 12.02 3.11 20.56
C CYS A 572 12.27 1.71 21.13
N SER A 573 13.35 1.05 20.71
CA SER A 573 13.74 -0.27 21.22
C SER A 573 13.94 -0.27 22.74
N SER A 574 14.48 0.83 23.31
CA SER A 574 14.69 0.95 24.76
C SER A 574 13.43 1.35 25.54
N GLN A 575 12.32 1.71 24.89
CA GLN A 575 11.03 1.85 25.57
C GLN A 575 10.45 0.48 25.91
N GLN A 576 10.59 -0.46 25.00
CA GLN A 576 10.20 -1.85 25.22
C GLN A 576 11.20 -2.56 26.13
N MET A 577 12.51 -2.46 25.83
CA MET A 577 13.59 -3.13 26.58
C MET A 577 14.60 -2.12 27.15
N PRO A 578 14.44 -1.66 28.41
CA PRO A 578 15.32 -0.67 29.03
C PRO A 578 16.81 -1.05 29.09
N SER A 579 17.13 -2.35 29.14
CA SER A 579 18.49 -2.91 29.13
C SER A 579 19.33 -2.48 27.91
N ILE A 580 18.68 -2.14 26.78
CA ILE A 580 19.35 -1.62 25.59
C ILE A 580 20.12 -0.33 25.88
N LYS A 581 19.61 0.55 26.75
CA LYS A 581 20.32 1.78 27.18
C LYS A 581 21.57 1.49 27.97
N GLU A 582 21.58 0.39 28.71
CA GLU A 582 22.72 -0.05 29.50
C GLU A 582 23.81 -0.63 28.62
N LYS A 583 23.43 -1.42 27.63
CA LYS A 583 24.34 -2.05 26.68
C LYS A 583 24.92 -1.05 25.67
N PHE A 584 24.10 -0.18 25.12
CA PHE A 584 24.46 0.84 24.12
C PHE A 584 24.32 2.23 24.72
N LYS A 585 25.42 2.81 25.19
CA LYS A 585 25.42 4.10 25.92
C LYS A 585 25.05 5.28 25.02
N ASN A 586 25.29 5.21 23.73
CA ASN A 586 25.01 6.25 22.76
C ASN A 586 24.24 5.73 21.54
N TYR A 587 23.71 6.63 20.73
CA TYR A 587 22.89 6.28 19.54
C TYR A 587 23.75 5.66 18.44
N ASN A 588 24.96 6.17 18.24
CA ASN A 588 25.86 5.69 17.20
C ASN A 588 26.24 4.21 17.39
N SER A 589 26.59 3.82 18.63
CA SER A 589 26.92 2.41 18.93
C SER A 589 25.76 1.46 18.70
N PHE A 590 24.52 1.90 18.91
CA PHE A 590 23.33 1.08 18.58
C PHE A 590 23.06 1.05 17.08
N ALA A 591 23.19 2.18 16.38
CA ALA A 591 22.92 2.26 14.95
C ALA A 591 23.89 1.45 14.09
N SER A 592 25.13 1.25 14.60
CA SER A 592 26.17 0.45 13.92
C SER A 592 26.11 -1.03 14.29
N ALA A 593 25.32 -1.44 15.29
CA ALA A 593 25.26 -2.81 15.76
C ALA A 593 24.29 -3.64 14.92
N SER A 594 24.69 -4.88 14.60
CA SER A 594 23.80 -5.84 13.96
C SER A 594 22.68 -6.30 14.91
N LEU A 595 21.65 -6.93 14.34
CA LEU A 595 20.56 -7.51 15.13
C LEU A 595 21.09 -8.52 16.17
N GLU A 596 22.03 -9.36 15.77
CA GLU A 596 22.69 -10.38 16.60
C GLU A 596 23.50 -9.76 17.73
N GLU A 597 24.19 -8.66 17.46
CA GLU A 597 24.90 -7.91 18.50
C GLU A 597 23.95 -7.28 19.53
N ILE A 598 22.72 -6.90 19.11
CA ILE A 598 21.75 -6.28 20.02
C ILE A 598 21.04 -7.33 20.87
N TYR A 599 20.51 -8.42 20.27
CA TYR A 599 19.59 -9.37 20.88
C TYR A 599 20.19 -10.75 21.15
N SER A 600 21.38 -11.07 20.68
CA SER A 600 22.09 -12.35 20.63
C SER A 600 21.47 -13.42 19.73
N ASP A 601 22.33 -14.17 19.01
CA ASP A 601 21.93 -15.24 18.08
C ASP A 601 21.03 -16.28 18.74
N LYS A 602 21.41 -16.74 19.93
CA LYS A 602 20.68 -17.79 20.63
C LYS A 602 19.23 -17.39 20.91
N ILE A 603 18.97 -16.16 21.35
CA ILE A 603 17.61 -15.70 21.66
C ILE A 603 16.82 -15.51 20.38
N LEU A 604 17.46 -15.00 19.32
CA LEU A 604 16.82 -14.86 18.01
C LEU A 604 16.44 -16.21 17.39
N GLU A 605 17.28 -17.23 17.55
CA GLU A 605 16.98 -18.61 17.10
C GLU A 605 15.81 -19.25 17.88
N GLU A 606 15.69 -18.96 19.18
CA GLU A 606 14.60 -19.44 20.04
C GLU A 606 13.30 -18.65 19.89
N SER A 607 13.30 -17.54 19.14
CA SER A 607 12.16 -16.65 18.97
C SER A 607 11.16 -17.17 17.93
N LEU A 608 9.86 -16.87 18.12
CA LEU A 608 8.92 -16.97 17.03
C LEU A 608 9.38 -16.00 15.93
N LYS A 609 9.51 -16.52 14.71
CA LYS A 609 10.03 -15.75 13.57
C LYS A 609 9.12 -15.88 12.37
N TYR A 610 8.75 -14.74 11.80
CA TYR A 610 8.12 -14.67 10.48
C TYR A 610 8.92 -13.78 9.55
N GLU A 611 8.71 -13.97 8.23
CA GLU A 611 9.35 -13.16 7.20
C GLU A 611 8.40 -12.88 6.04
N VAL A 612 8.59 -11.73 5.43
CA VAL A 612 7.98 -11.33 4.16
C VAL A 612 9.05 -11.33 3.09
N THR A 613 8.74 -11.89 1.94
CA THR A 613 9.61 -11.95 0.76
C THR A 613 9.11 -11.09 -0.40
N SER A 614 7.87 -10.60 -0.33
CA SER A 614 7.31 -9.64 -1.28
C SER A 614 6.13 -8.88 -0.69
N PHE A 615 6.09 -7.57 -0.94
CA PHE A 615 4.92 -6.71 -0.67
C PHE A 615 4.10 -6.41 -1.94
N GLU A 616 4.42 -7.04 -3.06
CA GLU A 616 3.70 -6.84 -4.31
C GLU A 616 2.27 -7.36 -4.22
N SER A 617 1.30 -6.59 -4.70
CA SER A 617 -0.03 -7.09 -5.05
C SER A 617 0.07 -7.80 -6.40
N ILE A 618 -0.50 -9.00 -6.51
CA ILE A 618 -0.27 -9.91 -7.63
C ILE A 618 -1.56 -10.44 -8.23
N TYR A 619 -1.47 -10.83 -9.47
CA TYR A 619 -2.37 -11.72 -10.18
C TYR A 619 -1.75 -13.12 -10.22
N LEU A 620 -2.48 -14.13 -9.82
CA LEU A 620 -2.12 -15.53 -9.94
C LEU A 620 -2.93 -16.15 -11.07
N GLU A 621 -2.26 -16.39 -12.17
CA GLU A 621 -2.81 -17.11 -13.33
C GLU A 621 -2.80 -18.61 -13.04
N ASN A 622 -3.93 -19.22 -13.15
CA ASN A 622 -4.08 -20.67 -13.09
C ASN A 622 -3.78 -21.28 -14.46
N ASN A 623 -3.03 -22.34 -14.50
CA ASN A 623 -2.76 -23.10 -15.70
C ASN A 623 -2.91 -24.59 -15.34
N ASP A 624 -4.08 -25.15 -15.53
CA ASP A 624 -4.39 -26.55 -15.20
C ASP A 624 -4.05 -26.91 -13.73
N GLY A 625 -4.43 -26.06 -12.78
CA GLY A 625 -4.21 -26.27 -11.34
C GLY A 625 -2.81 -25.84 -10.83
N VAL A 626 -1.99 -25.18 -11.65
CA VAL A 626 -0.68 -24.64 -11.26
C VAL A 626 -0.64 -23.13 -11.44
N PHE A 627 -0.44 -22.41 -10.36
CA PHE A 627 -0.44 -20.95 -10.35
C PHE A 627 0.91 -20.33 -10.69
N SER A 628 0.88 -19.31 -11.54
CA SER A 628 2.00 -18.42 -11.82
C SER A 628 1.68 -16.99 -11.40
N ALA A 629 2.64 -16.32 -10.73
CA ALA A 629 2.43 -14.96 -10.24
C ALA A 629 2.86 -13.92 -11.26
N LYS A 630 1.99 -12.93 -11.51
CA LYS A 630 2.28 -11.74 -12.30
C LYS A 630 2.00 -10.50 -11.42
N LYS A 631 2.90 -9.52 -11.47
CA LYS A 631 2.74 -8.26 -10.73
C LYS A 631 1.58 -7.46 -11.31
N LEU A 632 0.71 -6.94 -10.45
CA LEU A 632 -0.32 -5.98 -10.85
C LEU A 632 0.31 -4.64 -11.30
N PRO A 633 -0.39 -3.83 -12.12
CA PRO A 633 0.11 -2.55 -12.60
C PRO A 633 0.58 -1.62 -11.47
N TYR A 634 1.51 -0.72 -11.81
CA TYR A 634 2.15 0.21 -10.86
C TYR A 634 1.18 0.94 -9.93
N TYR A 635 0.05 1.44 -10.44
CA TYR A 635 -0.92 2.15 -9.62
C TYR A 635 -1.63 1.28 -8.57
N ALA A 636 -1.67 -0.03 -8.74
CA ALA A 636 -2.13 -0.98 -7.73
C ALA A 636 -1.08 -1.25 -6.63
N GLN A 637 0.16 -0.79 -6.83
CA GLN A 637 1.27 -0.94 -5.87
C GLN A 637 1.49 0.31 -5.01
N LEU A 638 0.72 1.39 -5.21
CA LEU A 638 0.96 2.66 -4.50
C LEU A 638 0.52 2.64 -3.04
N SER A 639 -0.38 1.75 -2.68
CA SER A 639 -0.86 1.56 -1.31
C SER A 639 -1.30 0.11 -1.15
N ASN A 640 -1.59 -0.31 0.09
CA ASN A 640 -2.16 -1.61 0.32
C ASN A 640 -3.56 -1.73 -0.31
N ILE A 641 -3.90 -2.95 -0.68
CA ILE A 641 -5.22 -3.31 -1.22
C ILE A 641 -5.94 -4.13 -0.15
N ASN A 642 -6.88 -3.51 0.55
CA ASN A 642 -7.65 -4.15 1.62
C ASN A 642 -8.91 -4.85 1.11
N SER A 643 -9.39 -4.44 -0.07
CA SER A 643 -10.61 -5.02 -0.63
C SER A 643 -10.58 -4.97 -2.16
N ILE A 644 -11.08 -6.03 -2.77
CA ILE A 644 -11.15 -6.26 -4.21
C ILE A 644 -12.59 -6.60 -4.56
N VAL A 645 -13.06 -6.10 -5.71
CA VAL A 645 -14.35 -6.48 -6.30
C VAL A 645 -14.12 -6.80 -7.76
N VAL A 646 -14.50 -8.00 -8.18
CA VAL A 646 -14.34 -8.51 -9.54
C VAL A 646 -15.67 -8.49 -10.30
N ARG A 647 -15.68 -7.89 -11.48
CA ARG A 647 -16.80 -7.91 -12.42
C ARG A 647 -16.40 -7.30 -13.76
N ASP A 648 -17.14 -7.59 -14.81
CA ASP A 648 -17.12 -6.82 -16.05
C ASP A 648 -17.79 -5.45 -15.79
N VAL A 649 -16.97 -4.40 -15.70
CA VAL A 649 -17.42 -3.04 -15.34
C VAL A 649 -17.96 -2.30 -16.57
N ASP A 650 -17.37 -2.48 -17.74
CA ASP A 650 -17.73 -1.71 -18.94
C ASP A 650 -18.52 -2.50 -20.00
N GLY A 651 -18.83 -3.77 -19.72
CA GLY A 651 -19.66 -4.59 -20.57
C GLY A 651 -18.95 -5.11 -21.82
N ASP A 652 -17.61 -5.22 -21.77
CA ASP A 652 -16.81 -5.70 -22.91
C ASP A 652 -16.62 -7.23 -22.90
N GLY A 653 -17.15 -7.90 -21.89
CA GLY A 653 -17.11 -9.35 -21.72
C GLY A 653 -15.87 -9.87 -20.97
N ASN A 654 -14.94 -8.99 -20.57
CA ASN A 654 -13.77 -9.35 -19.80
C ASN A 654 -13.95 -8.95 -18.33
N LEU A 655 -13.39 -9.74 -17.42
CA LEU A 655 -13.44 -9.40 -16.01
C LEU A 655 -12.44 -8.29 -15.67
N ASP A 656 -12.91 -7.32 -14.91
CA ASP A 656 -12.13 -6.23 -14.32
C ASP A 656 -12.01 -6.42 -12.81
N ALA A 657 -11.10 -5.69 -12.19
CA ALA A 657 -11.03 -5.58 -10.73
C ALA A 657 -11.09 -4.12 -10.26
N LEU A 658 -11.94 -3.85 -9.28
CA LEU A 658 -11.94 -2.61 -8.52
C LEU A 658 -11.18 -2.86 -7.24
N VAL A 659 -10.09 -2.13 -7.01
CA VAL A 659 -9.24 -2.31 -5.82
C VAL A 659 -9.23 -1.05 -4.98
N GLY A 660 -9.33 -1.22 -3.65
CA GLY A 660 -9.31 -0.15 -2.68
C GLY A 660 -8.53 -0.52 -1.42
N GLY A 661 -7.93 0.47 -0.79
CA GLY A 661 -7.17 0.25 0.44
C GLY A 661 -6.68 1.57 1.02
N ASN A 662 -5.73 1.52 1.81
CA ASN A 662 -4.86 2.47 2.52
C ASN A 662 -4.65 1.96 3.95
N LEU A 663 -3.62 2.43 4.62
CA LEU A 663 -3.31 2.08 6.00
C LEU A 663 -2.95 3.36 6.76
N TYR A 664 -3.93 3.90 7.51
CA TYR A 664 -3.77 5.16 8.21
C TYR A 664 -3.12 5.00 9.59
N ASN A 665 -3.34 3.86 10.24
CA ASN A 665 -2.93 3.61 11.61
C ASN A 665 -1.54 2.95 11.71
N SER A 666 -0.58 3.46 10.93
CA SER A 666 0.84 3.12 11.03
C SER A 666 1.45 3.68 12.32
N GLU A 667 2.60 3.14 12.71
CA GLU A 667 3.38 3.67 13.82
C GLU A 667 3.95 5.08 13.53
N VAL A 668 4.39 5.78 14.57
CA VAL A 668 4.71 7.22 14.52
C VAL A 668 5.89 7.60 13.62
N GLU A 669 6.85 6.69 13.40
CA GLU A 669 8.04 6.92 12.56
C GLU A 669 7.80 6.54 11.08
N THR A 670 6.63 6.00 10.77
CA THR A 670 6.26 5.58 9.41
C THR A 670 5.11 6.43 8.92
N PRO A 671 5.26 7.13 7.78
CA PRO A 671 4.14 7.83 7.16
C PRO A 671 2.98 6.87 6.91
N ARG A 672 1.76 7.34 7.13
CA ARG A 672 0.59 6.53 6.78
C ARG A 672 0.60 6.23 5.28
N ASN A 673 0.17 5.03 4.92
CA ASN A 673 0.03 4.62 3.53
C ASN A 673 -1.31 5.13 3.00
N ASP A 674 -1.33 6.25 2.27
CA ASP A 674 -2.55 6.95 1.84
C ASP A 674 -2.54 7.39 0.37
N ALA A 675 -1.72 6.75 -0.45
CA ALA A 675 -1.54 7.12 -1.85
C ALA A 675 -2.64 6.58 -2.78
N SER A 676 -3.53 5.69 -2.31
CA SER A 676 -4.62 5.14 -3.13
C SER A 676 -5.87 6.00 -3.07
N TYR A 677 -6.45 6.26 -4.23
CA TYR A 677 -7.80 6.81 -4.42
C TYR A 677 -8.77 5.76 -4.96
N GLY A 678 -8.40 4.47 -4.87
CA GLY A 678 -9.05 3.40 -5.58
C GLY A 678 -8.60 3.30 -7.04
N THR A 679 -8.51 2.10 -7.56
CA THR A 679 -8.06 1.84 -8.92
C THR A 679 -9.02 0.88 -9.61
N TRP A 680 -9.39 1.19 -10.83
CA TRP A 680 -10.03 0.25 -11.74
C TRP A 680 -8.93 -0.40 -12.58
N LEU A 681 -8.73 -1.68 -12.37
CA LEU A 681 -7.88 -2.55 -13.16
C LEU A 681 -8.74 -3.13 -14.28
N LYS A 682 -8.69 -2.52 -15.46
CA LYS A 682 -9.42 -3.01 -16.63
C LYS A 682 -8.69 -4.21 -17.21
N GLY A 683 -9.38 -5.35 -17.26
CA GLY A 683 -8.89 -6.58 -17.86
C GLY A 683 -8.89 -6.55 -19.39
N ASP A 684 -8.02 -7.30 -20.01
CA ASP A 684 -7.92 -7.46 -21.45
C ASP A 684 -8.40 -8.84 -21.95
N GLY A 685 -8.89 -9.69 -21.03
CA GLY A 685 -9.31 -11.05 -21.31
C GLY A 685 -8.16 -11.99 -21.68
N LYS A 686 -6.92 -11.64 -21.33
CA LYS A 686 -5.69 -12.42 -21.55
C LYS A 686 -4.77 -12.38 -20.33
N GLY A 687 -5.33 -12.18 -19.15
CA GLY A 687 -4.59 -12.05 -17.90
C GLY A 687 -3.80 -10.75 -17.76
N GLY A 688 -3.99 -9.77 -18.65
CA GLY A 688 -3.38 -8.46 -18.59
C GLY A 688 -4.33 -7.40 -18.00
N PHE A 689 -3.79 -6.45 -17.23
CA PHE A 689 -4.57 -5.38 -16.61
C PHE A 689 -4.04 -4.00 -16.95
N LYS A 690 -4.94 -3.07 -17.26
CA LYS A 690 -4.65 -1.64 -17.39
C LYS A 690 -5.26 -0.88 -16.24
N ALA A 691 -4.42 -0.23 -15.41
CA ALA A 691 -4.90 0.64 -14.37
C ALA A 691 -5.48 1.95 -14.94
N LEU A 692 -6.74 2.23 -14.66
CA LEU A 692 -7.42 3.47 -15.06
C LEU A 692 -7.46 4.44 -13.87
N LEU A 693 -6.92 5.64 -14.10
CA LEU A 693 -6.84 6.69 -13.08
C LEU A 693 -8.21 7.31 -12.80
N PRO A 694 -8.39 7.97 -11.64
CA PRO A 694 -9.63 8.67 -11.30
C PRO A 694 -10.12 9.67 -12.34
N ARG A 695 -9.20 10.37 -13.04
CA ARG A 695 -9.53 11.30 -14.13
C ARG A 695 -10.11 10.62 -15.38
N GLU A 696 -9.79 9.34 -15.59
CA GLU A 696 -10.23 8.53 -16.75
C GLU A 696 -11.51 7.77 -16.40
N SER A 697 -11.58 7.17 -15.23
CA SER A 697 -12.67 6.31 -14.80
C SER A 697 -13.81 7.06 -14.08
N GLY A 698 -13.46 8.09 -13.31
CA GLY A 698 -14.36 8.72 -12.34
C GLY A 698 -14.39 8.03 -10.98
N LEU A 699 -13.68 6.88 -10.80
CA LEU A 699 -13.60 6.18 -9.53
C LEU A 699 -12.75 6.98 -8.54
N VAL A 700 -13.33 7.42 -7.43
CA VAL A 700 -12.63 8.14 -6.36
C VAL A 700 -13.08 7.61 -5.01
N MET A 701 -12.19 6.89 -4.34
CA MET A 701 -12.40 6.32 -3.02
C MET A 701 -11.31 6.84 -2.07
N ARG A 702 -11.55 8.03 -1.47
CA ARG A 702 -10.61 8.62 -0.51
C ARG A 702 -10.83 8.00 0.87
N GLY A 703 -9.76 7.78 1.59
CA GLY A 703 -9.81 7.32 2.99
C GLY A 703 -9.21 5.93 3.18
N ASP A 704 -9.30 5.44 4.40
CA ASP A 704 -8.86 4.11 4.80
C ASP A 704 -9.96 3.10 4.47
N VAL A 705 -9.97 2.64 3.20
CA VAL A 705 -10.96 1.66 2.70
C VAL A 705 -10.66 0.30 3.30
N ARG A 706 -11.67 -0.31 3.93
CA ARG A 706 -11.56 -1.63 4.57
C ARG A 706 -12.35 -2.71 3.86
N ASN A 707 -13.53 -2.37 3.37
CA ASN A 707 -14.38 -3.35 2.71
C ASN A 707 -15.16 -2.71 1.56
N MET A 708 -15.39 -3.46 0.49
CA MET A 708 -16.19 -3.07 -0.65
C MET A 708 -17.16 -4.18 -1.03
N LYS A 709 -18.40 -3.84 -1.34
CA LYS A 709 -19.41 -4.80 -1.79
C LYS A 709 -20.24 -4.21 -2.92
N ILE A 710 -20.61 -5.05 -3.87
CA ILE A 710 -21.60 -4.68 -4.88
C ILE A 710 -23.00 -4.79 -4.25
N ILE A 711 -23.86 -3.84 -4.61
CA ILE A 711 -25.26 -3.84 -4.21
C ILE A 711 -26.13 -3.43 -5.40
N LYS A 712 -27.27 -4.08 -5.56
CA LYS A 712 -28.29 -3.68 -6.53
C LYS A 712 -29.19 -2.61 -5.92
N VAL A 713 -29.29 -1.46 -6.58
CA VAL A 713 -30.21 -0.39 -6.17
C VAL A 713 -31.22 -0.19 -7.28
N LYS A 714 -32.41 -0.75 -7.14
CA LYS A 714 -33.34 -0.94 -8.25
C LYS A 714 -32.70 -1.78 -9.36
N GLU A 715 -32.65 -1.23 -10.59
CA GLU A 715 -32.01 -1.85 -11.75
C GLU A 715 -30.52 -1.45 -11.92
N GLU A 716 -30.00 -0.60 -11.01
CA GLU A 716 -28.65 -0.05 -11.12
C GLU A 716 -27.68 -0.83 -10.23
N THR A 717 -26.43 -0.91 -10.66
CA THR A 717 -25.35 -1.52 -9.88
C THR A 717 -24.58 -0.43 -9.15
N HIS A 718 -24.44 -0.58 -7.84
CA HIS A 718 -23.65 0.31 -7.01
C HIS A 718 -22.54 -0.43 -6.29
N LEU A 719 -21.48 0.29 -5.95
CA LEU A 719 -20.41 -0.14 -5.07
C LEU A 719 -20.57 0.57 -3.72
N LEU A 720 -20.69 -0.19 -2.65
CA LEU A 720 -20.57 0.31 -1.28
C LEU A 720 -19.12 0.23 -0.85
N VAL A 721 -18.60 1.30 -0.24
CA VAL A 721 -17.21 1.41 0.22
C VAL A 721 -17.21 1.78 1.69
N ALA A 722 -16.90 0.81 2.54
CA ALA A 722 -16.76 0.98 3.98
C ALA A 722 -15.35 1.42 4.34
N LYS A 723 -15.24 2.41 5.22
CA LYS A 723 -13.96 3.07 5.55
C LYS A 723 -13.81 3.17 7.05
N ASN A 724 -12.60 2.93 7.53
CA ASN A 724 -12.29 3.11 8.94
C ASN A 724 -12.44 4.59 9.33
N ASN A 725 -13.14 4.85 10.42
CA ASN A 725 -13.33 6.17 11.03
C ASN A 725 -13.90 7.24 10.06
N GLN A 726 -14.72 6.82 9.11
CA GLN A 726 -15.34 7.67 8.08
C GLN A 726 -16.74 7.17 7.66
N ALA A 727 -17.43 8.03 6.92
CA ALA A 727 -18.72 7.68 6.35
C ALA A 727 -18.58 6.67 5.20
N LEU A 728 -19.49 5.70 5.14
CA LEU A 728 -19.65 4.78 4.02
C LEU A 728 -19.97 5.58 2.75
N GLN A 729 -19.31 5.22 1.67
CA GLN A 729 -19.50 5.85 0.36
C GLN A 729 -20.26 4.91 -0.56
N GLN A 730 -21.24 5.43 -1.26
CA GLN A 730 -21.97 4.74 -2.33
C GLN A 730 -21.55 5.30 -3.68
N ILE A 731 -21.19 4.43 -4.61
CA ILE A 731 -20.73 4.79 -5.97
C ILE A 731 -21.60 4.02 -6.96
N LYS A 732 -22.28 4.74 -7.85
CA LYS A 732 -22.98 4.14 -8.98
C LYS A 732 -21.99 3.75 -10.07
N ILE A 733 -22.18 2.56 -10.67
CA ILE A 733 -21.46 2.05 -11.83
C ILE A 733 -22.38 2.20 -13.04
N ASN A 734 -22.03 3.11 -14.00
CA ASN A 734 -22.84 3.47 -15.17
C ASN A 734 -22.59 2.56 -16.38
#